data_29902ed0c7a2b51e49fe74171a299d4b
#
_entry.id   29902ed0c7a2b51e49fe74171a299d4b
#
_cell.length_a   1.000
_cell.length_b   1.000
_cell.length_c   1.000
_cell.angle_alpha   90.00
_cell.angle_beta   90.00
_cell.angle_gamma   90.00
#
_symmetry.space_group_name_H-M   'P 1'
#
loop_
_entity.id
_entity.type
_entity.pdbx_description
1 polymer ?
#
loop_
_entity_poly.entity_id
_entity_poly.type
_entity_poly.pdbx_seq_one_letter_code
_entity_poly.pdbx_strand_id
1 'polypeptide(L)'
;MLEKHSENEVHVDKVEQGPTSSIAFGLERLGLIAVRAPIVSCIVLIVLIVGAVFGIHRIKIDDSLSQLFRSDTKEFKQYEEVTKKFPAEEFDVLVVVEGKTLLARNNLEKLRDFVTDLQLVEGTRGLVSLFSARQAPAPGKLPAALFPAELPEGAAYDKFIETVKNNEIIRGKLLSEDGTLALIVLSLDPEVVGSNKLTKTVGDIRALMKEDLGDTGLNVQLSGVPVMQLEIRNAVERDGLTYNILGILAGCIIAIIFFRKISFMVAAAFPPMIAILLALGALGWANFNLNMFLNVMTPLIMVISFSDSMQLTFAARDRLIAGQDKFTAFKNAVLVVGPACVLTHGTAGISFIALQFSDSDLIRKFGEAGLAATIIALVAVLSLVPVFGVLLVRNEKVFAVKFQGADAGVQALRNFCYWIAVRMVGRPGLFSLIAVLFVGGLGVIYANLEPRYRLADQVPDKRQAVAASDRLDAKLTGANPVNVLIQFPKGETLYSPETLQTIADVHATVEKAAGVGNVWSLETLRRWLAEKAGSADVATLKEYVNVIPEHLVRRFIDAKQDAVVVAGRVPDKDSSQLLPIVDKLDSELDAVRKKHPGYEIAVTGLAAIAARNSASMIEKLNHGLTIEFALVAIFIGLAFRSWVVTLACILPGIFPVVMSGTVLWAMGEGLQFASVVALTVSFGLGLSATIHFLNRLRLENKPGVGSALAVERATVLVGPALILTTVVLACGLVVTVFSDLPSLRLFGWLSAFSMVMALVADLFILRPTAMWLINLHAKLQGPDKPAI
;
A
#
# COMPACT_ATOMS: atom_id res chain seq x y z
N MET A 1 3.57 -1.51 55.17
CA MET A 1 3.67 -0.28 54.32
C MET A 1 2.57 -0.21 53.22
N LEU A 2 1.76 -1.25 53.05
CA LEU A 2 0.64 -1.30 52.10
C LEU A 2 -0.70 -0.79 52.69
N GLU A 3 -0.83 -0.61 54.00
CA GLU A 3 -2.09 -0.20 54.65
C GLU A 3 -2.25 1.32 54.90
N LYS A 4 -1.21 2.11 54.63
CA LYS A 4 -1.28 3.59 54.88
C LYS A 4 -1.63 4.43 53.63
N HIS A 5 -1.86 3.82 52.49
CA HIS A 5 -2.21 4.56 51.24
C HIS A 5 -3.66 4.37 50.78
N SER A 6 -4.50 3.62 51.54
CA SER A 6 -5.92 3.45 51.18
C SER A 6 -6.83 4.64 51.58
N GLU A 7 -6.32 5.62 52.30
CA GLU A 7 -7.10 6.80 52.74
C GLU A 7 -6.82 8.09 51.96
N ASN A 8 -5.88 8.10 51.02
CA ASN A 8 -5.81 9.20 50.08
C ASN A 8 -6.73 8.89 48.89
N GLU A 9 -8.02 9.03 49.06
CA GLU A 9 -8.94 9.35 47.97
C GLU A 9 -8.25 10.42 47.10
N VAL A 10 -8.03 10.09 45.82
CA VAL A 10 -7.63 11.10 44.83
C VAL A 10 -8.78 12.10 44.78
N HIS A 11 -8.74 13.09 45.64
CA HIS A 11 -9.61 14.26 45.57
C HIS A 11 -9.39 14.82 44.15
N VAL A 12 -10.37 14.66 43.30
CA VAL A 12 -10.49 15.42 42.06
C VAL A 12 -10.66 16.87 42.53
N ASP A 13 -9.51 17.54 42.64
CA ASP A 13 -9.47 18.91 43.14
C ASP A 13 -10.44 19.80 42.34
N LYS A 14 -11.07 20.72 43.09
CA LYS A 14 -12.00 21.72 42.61
C LYS A 14 -11.59 22.24 41.22
N VAL A 15 -12.54 22.12 40.28
CA VAL A 15 -12.59 22.76 38.98
C VAL A 15 -11.33 23.55 38.63
N GLU A 16 -10.34 22.88 37.99
CA GLU A 16 -9.23 23.59 37.40
C GLU A 16 -9.75 24.33 36.14
N GLN A 17 -9.71 25.65 36.20
CA GLN A 17 -9.73 26.48 35.03
C GLN A 17 -8.53 26.01 34.19
N GLY A 18 -8.79 25.61 32.92
CA GLY A 18 -7.74 25.12 32.04
C GLY A 18 -6.55 26.10 31.97
N PRO A 19 -5.36 25.61 31.63
CA PRO A 19 -4.15 26.43 31.63
C PRO A 19 -4.37 27.70 30.84
N THR A 20 -3.84 28.82 31.34
CA THR A 20 -3.96 30.15 30.72
C THR A 20 -3.37 30.23 29.31
N SER A 21 -2.51 29.28 28.91
CA SER A 21 -1.98 29.13 27.55
C SER A 21 -2.19 27.70 27.01
N SER A 22 -2.92 27.60 25.89
CA SER A 22 -3.10 26.34 25.19
C SER A 22 -1.83 25.95 24.40
N ILE A 23 -1.41 24.66 24.45
CA ILE A 23 -0.34 24.12 23.60
C ILE A 23 -0.77 24.00 22.12
N ALA A 24 -2.08 24.08 21.85
CA ALA A 24 -2.66 23.94 20.52
C ALA A 24 -3.12 25.27 19.92
N PHE A 25 -2.57 26.40 20.41
CA PHE A 25 -2.89 27.74 19.94
C PHE A 25 -4.40 28.10 20.02
N GLY A 26 -5.19 27.37 20.79
CA GLY A 26 -6.62 27.57 20.96
C GLY A 26 -7.50 26.89 19.93
N LEU A 27 -6.94 26.08 19.01
CA LEU A 27 -7.70 25.36 17.97
C LEU A 27 -8.69 24.34 18.57
N GLU A 28 -8.43 23.80 19.75
CA GLU A 28 -9.37 22.94 20.48
C GLU A 28 -10.72 23.61 20.75
N ARG A 29 -10.75 24.95 20.79
CA ARG A 29 -11.98 25.72 21.06
C ARG A 29 -12.99 25.65 19.91
N LEU A 30 -12.58 25.18 18.72
CA LEU A 30 -13.50 24.91 17.60
C LEU A 30 -14.61 23.93 18.03
N GLY A 31 -14.29 22.93 18.84
CA GLY A 31 -15.27 22.00 19.39
C GLY A 31 -16.33 22.64 20.28
N LEU A 32 -15.98 23.74 20.96
CA LEU A 32 -16.92 24.45 21.83
C LEU A 32 -17.97 25.25 21.06
N ILE A 33 -17.69 25.62 19.79
CA ILE A 33 -18.64 26.33 18.93
C ILE A 33 -19.85 25.42 18.65
N ALA A 34 -19.56 24.15 18.32
CA ALA A 34 -20.59 23.15 18.03
C ALA A 34 -21.50 22.86 19.22
N VAL A 35 -20.95 22.84 20.43
CA VAL A 35 -21.70 22.56 21.67
C VAL A 35 -22.63 23.70 22.06
N ARG A 36 -22.31 24.95 21.70
CA ARG A 36 -23.18 26.12 22.00
C ARG A 36 -24.50 26.06 21.26
N ALA A 37 -24.55 25.44 20.10
CA ALA A 37 -25.76 25.33 19.26
C ALA A 37 -25.90 23.88 18.72
N PRO A 38 -26.18 22.88 19.56
CA PRO A 38 -26.11 21.47 19.19
C PRO A 38 -27.09 21.08 18.07
N ILE A 39 -28.28 21.68 18.04
CA ILE A 39 -29.29 21.43 17.00
C ILE A 39 -28.81 21.97 15.65
N VAL A 40 -28.27 23.20 15.62
CA VAL A 40 -27.71 23.78 14.38
C VAL A 40 -26.55 22.95 13.87
N SER A 41 -25.68 22.49 14.77
CA SER A 41 -24.57 21.61 14.41
C SER A 41 -25.05 20.28 13.81
N CYS A 42 -26.14 19.70 14.31
CA CYS A 42 -26.75 18.51 13.70
C CYS A 42 -27.32 18.80 12.31
N ILE A 43 -27.95 19.95 12.09
CA ILE A 43 -28.48 20.32 10.76
C ILE A 43 -27.32 20.48 9.76
N VAL A 44 -26.27 21.21 10.13
CA VAL A 44 -25.07 21.37 9.31
C VAL A 44 -24.44 20.01 9.00
N LEU A 45 -24.36 19.14 10.00
CA LEU A 45 -23.85 17.79 9.82
C LEU A 45 -24.63 16.99 8.78
N ILE A 46 -25.98 17.03 8.84
CA ILE A 46 -26.84 16.34 7.86
C ILE A 46 -26.56 16.85 6.44
N VAL A 47 -26.44 18.17 6.25
CA VAL A 47 -26.10 18.76 4.95
C VAL A 47 -24.72 18.27 4.46
N LEU A 48 -23.73 18.25 5.35
CA LEU A 48 -22.39 17.74 5.02
C LEU A 48 -22.41 16.24 4.66
N ILE A 49 -23.19 15.43 5.38
CA ILE A 49 -23.34 14.00 5.09
C ILE A 49 -23.97 13.80 3.70
N VAL A 50 -25.03 14.55 3.37
CA VAL A 50 -25.64 14.48 2.03
C VAL A 50 -24.60 14.85 0.96
N GLY A 51 -23.87 15.93 1.14
CA GLY A 51 -22.79 16.34 0.25
C GLY A 51 -21.70 15.26 0.12
N ALA A 52 -21.32 14.61 1.22
CA ALA A 52 -20.33 13.55 1.23
C ALA A 52 -20.81 12.30 0.44
N VAL A 53 -22.06 11.91 0.56
CA VAL A 53 -22.63 10.80 -0.23
C VAL A 53 -22.52 11.07 -1.73
N PHE A 54 -22.86 12.29 -2.18
CA PHE A 54 -22.67 12.67 -3.58
C PHE A 54 -21.20 12.66 -4.00
N GLY A 55 -20.27 13.06 -3.10
CA GLY A 55 -18.84 12.98 -3.35
C GLY A 55 -18.36 11.54 -3.53
N ILE A 56 -18.78 10.63 -2.68
CA ILE A 56 -18.40 9.20 -2.73
C ILE A 56 -18.79 8.57 -4.07
N HIS A 57 -19.97 8.89 -4.62
CA HIS A 57 -20.39 8.38 -5.93
C HIS A 57 -19.51 8.84 -7.10
N ARG A 58 -18.64 9.84 -6.90
CA ARG A 58 -17.68 10.31 -7.92
C ARG A 58 -16.34 9.61 -7.86
N ILE A 59 -16.07 8.83 -6.81
CA ILE A 59 -14.80 8.12 -6.65
C ILE A 59 -14.70 7.04 -7.72
N LYS A 60 -13.60 7.06 -8.47
CA LYS A 60 -13.23 6.01 -9.42
C LYS A 60 -12.12 5.16 -8.83
N ILE A 61 -12.06 3.90 -9.23
CA ILE A 61 -10.96 3.00 -8.85
C ILE A 61 -9.91 3.08 -9.93
N ASP A 62 -8.66 3.22 -9.52
CA ASP A 62 -7.48 3.15 -10.38
C ASP A 62 -6.66 1.92 -9.96
N ASP A 63 -6.66 0.90 -10.80
CA ASP A 63 -6.08 -0.42 -10.58
C ASP A 63 -4.79 -0.66 -11.39
N SER A 64 -4.26 0.37 -12.05
CA SER A 64 -3.06 0.27 -12.87
C SER A 64 -1.82 -0.11 -12.05
N LEU A 65 -1.11 -1.17 -12.46
CA LEU A 65 0.12 -1.64 -11.81
C LEU A 65 1.30 -0.67 -11.99
N SER A 66 1.31 0.11 -13.07
CA SER A 66 2.38 1.07 -13.36
C SER A 66 2.33 2.35 -12.51
N GLN A 67 1.20 2.60 -11.82
CA GLN A 67 1.00 3.82 -11.00
C GLN A 67 2.09 4.06 -9.96
N LEU A 68 2.58 2.99 -9.33
CA LEU A 68 3.59 3.09 -8.28
C LEU A 68 4.88 3.75 -8.79
N PHE A 69 5.22 3.52 -10.07
CA PHE A 69 6.40 4.06 -10.72
C PHE A 69 6.13 5.33 -11.54
N ARG A 70 4.88 5.80 -11.57
CA ARG A 70 4.53 7.06 -12.23
C ARG A 70 5.28 8.20 -11.57
N SER A 71 6.19 8.79 -12.36
CA SER A 71 7.14 9.80 -11.90
C SER A 71 7.61 10.63 -13.09
N ASP A 72 8.31 11.74 -12.81
CA ASP A 72 8.91 12.57 -13.84
C ASP A 72 10.28 12.08 -14.34
N THR A 73 10.67 10.84 -13.99
CA THR A 73 11.95 10.24 -14.39
C THR A 73 12.00 9.96 -15.89
N LYS A 74 13.22 9.94 -16.46
CA LYS A 74 13.46 9.64 -17.88
C LYS A 74 12.98 8.22 -18.22
N GLU A 75 13.23 7.29 -17.34
CA GLU A 75 12.86 5.88 -17.46
C GLU A 75 11.34 5.71 -17.58
N PHE A 76 10.57 6.42 -16.73
CA PHE A 76 9.11 6.34 -16.80
C PHE A 76 8.55 6.99 -18.07
N LYS A 77 9.12 8.11 -18.52
CA LYS A 77 8.73 8.77 -19.77
C LYS A 77 8.98 7.87 -20.99
N GLN A 78 10.12 7.16 -21.02
CA GLN A 78 10.41 6.18 -22.06
C GLN A 78 9.41 5.01 -22.06
N TYR A 79 9.06 4.51 -20.89
CA TYR A 79 8.03 3.48 -20.76
C TYR A 79 6.67 3.95 -21.26
N GLU A 80 6.26 5.16 -20.88
CA GLU A 80 5.00 5.74 -21.34
C GLU A 80 4.96 5.94 -22.86
N GLU A 81 6.10 6.29 -23.45
CA GLU A 81 6.24 6.38 -24.89
C GLU A 81 6.09 5.01 -25.57
N VAL A 82 6.73 3.98 -25.02
CA VAL A 82 6.61 2.60 -25.54
C VAL A 82 5.16 2.11 -25.43
N THR A 83 4.53 2.30 -24.29
CA THR A 83 3.13 1.88 -24.06
C THR A 83 2.15 2.59 -25.03
N LYS A 84 2.43 3.85 -25.38
CA LYS A 84 1.64 4.58 -26.37
C LYS A 84 1.87 4.09 -27.80
N LYS A 85 3.11 3.74 -28.17
CA LYS A 85 3.46 3.25 -29.51
C LYS A 85 3.14 1.77 -29.71
N PHE A 86 3.32 0.95 -28.67
CA PHE A 86 3.19 -0.51 -28.67
C PHE A 86 2.23 -0.99 -27.56
N PRO A 87 0.93 -0.80 -27.71
CA PRO A 87 -0.03 -1.01 -26.61
C PRO A 87 -0.30 -2.47 -26.25
N ALA A 88 0.41 -3.44 -26.85
CA ALA A 88 0.01 -4.84 -26.81
C ALA A 88 0.10 -5.50 -25.43
N GLU A 89 1.16 -5.24 -24.65
CA GLU A 89 1.46 -6.05 -23.45
C GLU A 89 0.58 -5.72 -22.26
N GLU A 90 0.17 -4.46 -22.10
CA GLU A 90 -0.73 -4.04 -21.01
C GLU A 90 -2.18 -4.50 -21.21
N PHE A 91 -2.52 -4.93 -22.45
CA PHE A 91 -3.87 -5.36 -22.79
C PHE A 91 -3.97 -6.87 -23.04
N ASP A 92 -2.92 -7.61 -22.73
CA ASP A 92 -2.85 -9.04 -22.97
C ASP A 92 -3.36 -9.85 -21.76
N VAL A 93 -4.37 -10.67 -22.00
CA VAL A 93 -4.75 -11.78 -21.13
C VAL A 93 -3.95 -13.02 -21.55
N LEU A 94 -3.26 -13.62 -20.58
CA LEU A 94 -2.49 -14.84 -20.77
C LEU A 94 -3.33 -16.01 -20.29
N VAL A 95 -3.73 -16.89 -21.21
CA VAL A 95 -4.40 -18.15 -20.87
C VAL A 95 -3.35 -19.26 -20.84
N VAL A 96 -3.13 -19.80 -19.64
CA VAL A 96 -2.14 -20.83 -19.37
C VAL A 96 -2.87 -22.17 -19.26
N VAL A 97 -2.58 -23.07 -20.17
CA VAL A 97 -3.16 -24.43 -20.24
C VAL A 97 -2.08 -25.44 -19.94
N GLU A 98 -2.20 -26.16 -18.83
CA GLU A 98 -1.20 -27.11 -18.38
C GLU A 98 -1.78 -28.52 -18.18
N GLY A 99 -1.05 -29.55 -18.64
CA GLY A 99 -1.39 -30.95 -18.38
C GLY A 99 -0.49 -31.92 -19.17
N LYS A 100 -0.27 -33.12 -18.62
CA LYS A 100 0.51 -34.17 -19.28
C LYS A 100 -0.15 -34.65 -20.58
N THR A 101 -1.45 -34.52 -20.69
CA THR A 101 -2.26 -34.90 -21.86
C THR A 101 -2.57 -33.73 -22.79
N LEU A 102 -1.88 -32.60 -22.64
CA LEU A 102 -2.11 -31.39 -23.45
C LEU A 102 -2.07 -31.67 -24.96
N LEU A 103 -1.07 -32.39 -25.39
CA LEU A 103 -0.87 -32.74 -26.80
C LEU A 103 -1.55 -34.06 -27.19
N ALA A 104 -2.46 -34.63 -26.39
CA ALA A 104 -3.33 -35.72 -26.81
C ALA A 104 -4.32 -35.18 -27.86
N ARG A 105 -4.61 -35.96 -28.92
CA ARG A 105 -5.42 -35.53 -30.07
C ARG A 105 -6.74 -34.90 -29.64
N ASN A 106 -7.51 -35.57 -28.79
CA ASN A 106 -8.81 -35.07 -28.32
C ASN A 106 -8.68 -33.72 -27.56
N ASN A 107 -7.66 -33.59 -26.70
CA ASN A 107 -7.43 -32.36 -25.94
C ASN A 107 -6.95 -31.23 -26.87
N LEU A 108 -6.15 -31.56 -27.90
CA LEU A 108 -5.68 -30.58 -28.87
C LEU A 108 -6.80 -30.10 -29.80
N GLU A 109 -7.76 -30.95 -30.15
CA GLU A 109 -8.99 -30.57 -30.87
C GLU A 109 -9.84 -29.63 -30.03
N LYS A 110 -10.14 -29.96 -28.76
CA LYS A 110 -10.86 -29.09 -27.85
C LYS A 110 -10.15 -27.76 -27.59
N LEU A 111 -8.81 -27.78 -27.46
CA LEU A 111 -8.03 -26.56 -27.32
C LEU A 111 -8.14 -25.66 -28.55
N ARG A 112 -8.24 -26.22 -29.74
CA ARG A 112 -8.44 -25.48 -31.00
C ARG A 112 -9.84 -24.86 -31.04
N ASP A 113 -10.88 -25.57 -30.65
CA ASP A 113 -12.24 -25.08 -30.58
C ASP A 113 -12.33 -23.95 -29.56
N PHE A 114 -11.79 -24.13 -28.37
CA PHE A 114 -11.66 -23.09 -27.36
C PHE A 114 -10.95 -21.82 -27.88
N VAL A 115 -9.82 -21.98 -28.60
CA VAL A 115 -9.10 -20.84 -29.22
C VAL A 115 -9.98 -20.13 -30.26
N THR A 116 -10.83 -20.86 -30.97
CA THR A 116 -11.76 -20.27 -31.95
C THR A 116 -12.85 -19.47 -31.24
N ASP A 117 -13.40 -20.01 -30.16
CA ASP A 117 -14.46 -19.35 -29.38
C ASP A 117 -13.94 -18.12 -28.63
N LEU A 118 -12.69 -18.18 -28.14
CA LEU A 118 -12.03 -17.01 -27.55
C LEU A 118 -11.93 -15.81 -28.52
N GLN A 119 -11.78 -16.04 -29.82
CA GLN A 119 -11.76 -14.95 -30.81
C GLN A 119 -13.11 -14.24 -30.94
N LEU A 120 -14.19 -14.89 -30.55
CA LEU A 120 -15.57 -14.36 -30.62
C LEU A 120 -15.97 -13.58 -29.36
N VAL A 121 -15.15 -13.62 -28.29
CA VAL A 121 -15.40 -12.87 -27.07
C VAL A 121 -15.39 -11.36 -27.35
N GLU A 122 -16.43 -10.67 -26.87
CA GLU A 122 -16.57 -9.22 -27.05
C GLU A 122 -15.36 -8.47 -26.44
N GLY A 123 -14.73 -7.61 -27.25
CA GLY A 123 -13.58 -6.83 -26.81
C GLY A 123 -12.22 -7.49 -27.10
N THR A 124 -12.20 -8.62 -27.79
CA THR A 124 -10.98 -9.25 -28.27
C THR A 124 -10.51 -8.56 -29.56
N ARG A 125 -9.27 -8.10 -29.60
CA ARG A 125 -8.61 -7.52 -30.80
C ARG A 125 -7.89 -8.57 -31.61
N GLY A 126 -7.34 -9.57 -30.95
CA GLY A 126 -6.57 -10.62 -31.59
C GLY A 126 -6.07 -11.66 -30.62
N LEU A 127 -5.62 -12.78 -31.16
CA LEU A 127 -5.18 -13.93 -30.40
C LEU A 127 -3.93 -14.55 -31.02
N VAL A 128 -2.99 -14.97 -30.18
CA VAL A 128 -1.80 -15.74 -30.54
C VAL A 128 -1.82 -17.05 -29.77
N SER A 129 -1.73 -18.16 -30.48
CA SER A 129 -1.70 -19.49 -29.87
C SER A 129 -0.82 -20.43 -30.72
N LEU A 130 -0.70 -21.68 -30.32
CA LEU A 130 -0.08 -22.73 -31.10
C LEU A 130 -0.64 -22.77 -32.54
N PHE A 131 -1.94 -22.56 -32.68
CA PHE A 131 -2.67 -22.62 -33.96
C PHE A 131 -2.41 -21.41 -34.86
N SER A 132 -1.78 -20.36 -34.36
CA SER A 132 -1.35 -19.19 -35.13
C SER A 132 -0.10 -19.46 -35.96
N ALA A 133 0.64 -20.55 -35.67
CA ALA A 133 1.85 -20.89 -36.42
C ALA A 133 1.56 -21.29 -37.88
N ARG A 134 2.44 -20.85 -38.78
CA ARG A 134 2.34 -21.10 -40.19
C ARG A 134 3.49 -22.02 -40.64
N GLN A 135 3.27 -22.74 -41.76
CA GLN A 135 4.31 -23.44 -42.45
C GLN A 135 5.22 -22.46 -43.22
N ALA A 136 6.38 -22.91 -43.63
CA ALA A 136 7.26 -22.11 -44.48
C ALA A 136 6.56 -21.72 -45.78
N PRO A 137 6.70 -20.46 -46.25
CA PRO A 137 6.10 -20.04 -47.51
C PRO A 137 6.71 -20.80 -48.67
N ALA A 138 5.88 -21.36 -49.52
CA ALA A 138 6.33 -21.87 -50.82
C ALA A 138 6.34 -20.69 -51.83
N PRO A 139 7.26 -20.68 -52.80
CA PRO A 139 7.35 -19.60 -53.81
C PRO A 139 6.00 -19.31 -54.48
N GLY A 140 5.51 -18.08 -54.35
CA GLY A 140 4.24 -17.61 -54.91
C GLY A 140 2.97 -18.13 -54.22
N LYS A 141 3.06 -18.69 -53.04
CA LYS A 141 1.89 -19.15 -52.25
C LYS A 141 1.91 -18.54 -50.85
N LEU A 142 0.73 -18.19 -50.33
CA LEU A 142 0.58 -17.81 -48.91
C LEU A 142 0.95 -18.98 -48.02
N PRO A 143 1.62 -18.74 -46.89
CA PRO A 143 1.98 -19.79 -45.93
C PRO A 143 0.74 -20.48 -45.37
N ALA A 144 0.67 -21.80 -45.52
CA ALA A 144 -0.41 -22.60 -44.95
C ALA A 144 -0.34 -22.66 -43.42
N ALA A 145 -1.45 -22.93 -42.77
CA ALA A 145 -1.47 -23.20 -41.34
C ALA A 145 -0.57 -24.41 -40.99
N LEU A 146 0.16 -24.32 -39.87
CA LEU A 146 0.96 -25.47 -39.40
C LEU A 146 0.05 -26.63 -38.98
N PHE A 147 -1.06 -26.29 -38.29
CA PHE A 147 -2.07 -27.25 -37.88
C PHE A 147 -3.06 -27.49 -39.01
N PRO A 148 -3.19 -28.74 -39.51
CA PRO A 148 -4.19 -29.06 -40.55
C PRO A 148 -5.62 -28.96 -39.98
N ALA A 149 -6.62 -28.77 -40.85
CA ALA A 149 -8.03 -28.70 -40.49
C ALA A 149 -8.47 -29.97 -39.72
N GLU A 150 -8.07 -31.14 -40.20
CA GLU A 150 -8.23 -32.41 -39.51
C GLU A 150 -6.87 -32.93 -39.07
N LEU A 151 -6.78 -33.25 -37.76
CA LEU A 151 -5.53 -33.79 -37.19
C LEU A 151 -5.31 -35.21 -37.68
N PRO A 152 -4.09 -35.59 -38.09
CA PRO A 152 -3.77 -36.94 -38.51
C PRO A 152 -4.01 -37.97 -37.41
N GLU A 153 -4.00 -39.27 -37.75
CA GLU A 153 -4.21 -40.38 -36.85
C GLU A 153 -2.97 -41.27 -36.72
N GLY A 154 -2.85 -41.99 -35.61
CA GLY A 154 -1.82 -42.96 -35.37
C GLY A 154 -0.39 -42.42 -35.53
N ALA A 155 0.50 -43.15 -36.14
CA ALA A 155 1.92 -42.76 -36.30
C ALA A 155 2.14 -41.44 -37.05
N ALA A 156 1.19 -41.02 -37.88
CA ALA A 156 1.25 -39.72 -38.54
C ALA A 156 0.98 -38.59 -37.56
N TYR A 157 0.16 -38.81 -36.53
CA TYR A 157 -0.04 -37.86 -35.46
C TYR A 157 1.21 -37.66 -34.63
N ASP A 158 1.88 -38.75 -34.25
CA ASP A 158 3.10 -38.67 -33.44
C ASP A 158 4.19 -37.86 -34.15
N LYS A 159 4.37 -38.11 -35.46
CA LYS A 159 5.33 -37.36 -36.29
C LYS A 159 4.94 -35.90 -36.43
N PHE A 160 3.62 -35.60 -36.50
CA PHE A 160 3.12 -34.23 -36.52
C PHE A 160 3.42 -33.51 -35.22
N ILE A 161 3.16 -34.12 -34.08
CA ILE A 161 3.45 -33.56 -32.76
C ILE A 161 4.95 -33.30 -32.58
N GLU A 162 5.82 -34.21 -33.05
CA GLU A 162 7.26 -33.98 -33.05
C GLU A 162 7.65 -32.73 -33.87
N THR A 163 7.01 -32.53 -35.03
CA THR A 163 7.20 -31.32 -35.85
C THR A 163 6.77 -30.07 -35.12
N VAL A 164 5.64 -30.11 -34.38
CA VAL A 164 5.14 -28.98 -33.59
C VAL A 164 6.09 -28.65 -32.44
N LYS A 165 6.56 -29.67 -31.70
CA LYS A 165 7.51 -29.49 -30.58
C LYS A 165 8.84 -28.89 -31.00
N ASN A 166 9.29 -29.20 -32.21
CA ASN A 166 10.57 -28.73 -32.77
C ASN A 166 10.44 -27.42 -33.57
N ASN A 167 9.24 -26.82 -33.66
CA ASN A 167 9.04 -25.57 -34.36
C ASN A 167 9.59 -24.39 -33.53
N GLU A 168 10.50 -23.59 -34.05
CA GLU A 168 11.17 -22.48 -33.37
C GLU A 168 10.23 -21.34 -32.95
N ILE A 169 9.12 -21.17 -33.64
CA ILE A 169 8.11 -20.16 -33.29
C ILE A 169 7.27 -20.62 -32.08
N ILE A 170 7.16 -21.93 -31.89
CA ILE A 170 6.31 -22.54 -30.84
C ILE A 170 7.14 -22.92 -29.62
N ARG A 171 8.25 -23.62 -29.80
CA ARG A 171 9.08 -24.19 -28.74
C ARG A 171 9.62 -23.12 -27.81
N GLY A 172 9.40 -23.27 -26.51
CA GLY A 172 9.87 -22.32 -25.48
C GLY A 172 9.18 -20.94 -25.51
N LYS A 173 8.20 -20.76 -26.40
CA LYS A 173 7.48 -19.48 -26.57
C LYS A 173 5.97 -19.60 -26.34
N LEU A 174 5.32 -20.51 -27.05
CA LEU A 174 3.89 -20.82 -26.95
C LEU A 174 3.64 -22.21 -26.37
N LEU A 175 4.63 -23.06 -26.41
CA LEU A 175 4.62 -24.43 -25.85
C LEU A 175 5.90 -24.62 -25.05
N SER A 176 5.78 -25.12 -23.83
CA SER A 176 6.94 -25.51 -23.01
C SER A 176 7.78 -26.60 -23.69
N GLU A 177 9.08 -26.68 -23.38
CA GLU A 177 9.99 -27.64 -24.00
C GLU A 177 9.55 -29.09 -23.74
N ASP A 178 8.95 -29.36 -22.58
CA ASP A 178 8.39 -30.66 -22.22
C ASP A 178 7.02 -30.96 -22.89
N GLY A 179 6.42 -29.97 -23.54
CA GLY A 179 5.11 -30.08 -24.20
C GLY A 179 3.92 -30.15 -23.26
N THR A 180 4.09 -29.81 -22.00
CA THR A 180 3.03 -29.92 -20.97
C THR A 180 2.32 -28.61 -20.65
N LEU A 181 2.82 -27.47 -21.14
CA LEU A 181 2.20 -26.16 -20.96
C LEU A 181 2.07 -25.44 -22.31
N ALA A 182 0.87 -24.98 -22.63
CA ALA A 182 0.60 -24.08 -23.76
C ALA A 182 0.17 -22.70 -23.25
N LEU A 183 0.70 -21.68 -23.93
CA LEU A 183 0.35 -20.28 -23.70
C LEU A 183 -0.52 -19.77 -24.86
N ILE A 184 -1.67 -19.19 -24.53
CA ILE A 184 -2.52 -18.43 -25.44
C ILE A 184 -2.47 -16.97 -24.98
N VAL A 185 -2.13 -16.08 -25.89
CA VAL A 185 -2.09 -14.64 -25.63
C VAL A 185 -3.28 -13.99 -26.31
N LEU A 186 -4.20 -13.47 -25.54
CA LEU A 186 -5.42 -12.81 -26.00
C LEU A 186 -5.30 -11.32 -25.77
N SER A 187 -5.20 -10.54 -26.84
CA SER A 187 -5.13 -9.06 -26.77
C SER A 187 -6.54 -8.47 -26.71
N LEU A 188 -6.81 -7.70 -25.66
CA LEU A 188 -8.07 -7.00 -25.47
C LEU A 188 -8.01 -5.59 -26.05
N ASP A 189 -9.19 -5.02 -26.30
CA ASP A 189 -9.33 -3.62 -26.67
C ASP A 189 -8.97 -2.73 -25.45
N PRO A 190 -8.12 -1.69 -25.62
CA PRO A 190 -7.81 -0.75 -24.56
C PRO A 190 -9.04 -0.12 -23.88
N GLU A 191 -10.12 0.13 -24.63
CA GLU A 191 -11.39 0.64 -24.08
C GLU A 191 -12.08 -0.34 -23.15
N VAL A 192 -11.90 -1.64 -23.36
CA VAL A 192 -12.44 -2.70 -22.49
C VAL A 192 -11.65 -2.72 -21.18
N VAL A 193 -10.31 -2.72 -21.25
CA VAL A 193 -9.44 -2.79 -20.08
C VAL A 193 -9.62 -1.56 -19.19
N GLY A 194 -9.73 -0.37 -19.76
CA GLY A 194 -9.95 0.88 -19.01
C GLY A 194 -11.38 1.09 -18.48
N SER A 195 -12.28 0.11 -18.62
CA SER A 195 -13.69 0.25 -18.27
C SER A 195 -14.22 -0.92 -17.43
N ASN A 196 -15.46 -0.78 -16.94
CA ASN A 196 -16.17 -1.86 -16.24
C ASN A 196 -16.50 -3.07 -17.14
N LYS A 197 -16.30 -2.96 -18.47
CA LYS A 197 -16.51 -4.07 -19.39
C LYS A 197 -15.49 -5.20 -19.17
N LEU A 198 -14.32 -4.91 -18.62
CA LEU A 198 -13.29 -5.91 -18.31
C LEU A 198 -13.81 -7.06 -17.46
N THR A 199 -14.65 -6.74 -16.45
CA THR A 199 -15.27 -7.76 -15.58
C THR A 199 -16.10 -8.75 -16.38
N LYS A 200 -16.91 -8.27 -17.34
CA LYS A 200 -17.72 -9.11 -18.22
C LYS A 200 -16.83 -9.94 -19.15
N THR A 201 -15.89 -9.29 -19.85
CA THR A 201 -15.01 -9.97 -20.81
C THR A 201 -14.19 -11.09 -20.16
N VAL A 202 -13.57 -10.84 -18.99
CA VAL A 202 -12.85 -11.88 -18.24
C VAL A 202 -13.80 -12.95 -17.70
N GLY A 203 -15.02 -12.57 -17.32
CA GLY A 203 -16.08 -13.52 -16.95
C GLY A 203 -16.46 -14.47 -18.08
N ASP A 204 -16.64 -13.94 -19.30
CA ASP A 204 -16.96 -14.71 -20.50
C ASP A 204 -15.81 -15.65 -20.85
N ILE A 205 -14.54 -15.19 -20.78
CA ILE A 205 -13.36 -16.06 -20.96
C ILE A 205 -13.36 -17.21 -19.95
N ARG A 206 -13.64 -16.94 -18.65
CA ARG A 206 -13.72 -18.00 -17.64
C ARG A 206 -14.85 -18.98 -17.87
N ALA A 207 -15.96 -18.52 -18.41
CA ALA A 207 -17.09 -19.38 -18.77
C ALA A 207 -16.71 -20.36 -19.88
N LEU A 208 -16.10 -19.86 -20.96
CA LEU A 208 -15.59 -20.68 -22.07
C LEU A 208 -14.52 -21.69 -21.61
N MET A 209 -13.60 -21.28 -20.74
CA MET A 209 -12.60 -22.21 -20.17
C MET A 209 -13.27 -23.41 -19.48
N LYS A 210 -14.37 -23.16 -18.78
CA LYS A 210 -15.10 -24.22 -18.07
C LYS A 210 -15.93 -25.08 -19.03
N GLU A 211 -16.54 -24.48 -20.05
CA GLU A 211 -17.38 -25.14 -21.03
C GLU A 211 -16.56 -26.04 -21.96
N ASP A 212 -15.50 -25.52 -22.58
CA ASP A 212 -14.75 -26.21 -23.60
C ASP A 212 -13.67 -27.15 -23.05
N LEU A 213 -13.02 -26.76 -21.93
CA LEU A 213 -11.86 -27.45 -21.38
C LEU A 213 -12.13 -28.13 -20.02
N GLY A 214 -13.30 -27.95 -19.44
CA GLY A 214 -13.60 -28.44 -18.07
C GLY A 214 -13.56 -29.96 -17.92
N ASP A 215 -13.79 -30.72 -18.99
CA ASP A 215 -13.78 -32.20 -19.02
C ASP A 215 -12.46 -32.80 -19.53
N THR A 216 -11.48 -31.96 -19.93
CA THR A 216 -10.20 -32.41 -20.51
C THR A 216 -9.20 -32.89 -19.45
N GLY A 217 -9.42 -32.58 -18.18
CA GLY A 217 -8.46 -32.80 -17.10
C GLY A 217 -7.23 -31.89 -17.16
N LEU A 218 -7.25 -30.87 -18.02
CA LEU A 218 -6.22 -29.85 -18.09
C LEU A 218 -6.44 -28.77 -17.04
N ASN A 219 -5.36 -28.24 -16.48
CA ASN A 219 -5.44 -27.08 -15.60
C ASN A 219 -5.35 -25.82 -16.45
N VAL A 220 -6.41 -24.99 -16.43
CA VAL A 220 -6.47 -23.76 -17.20
C VAL A 220 -6.57 -22.57 -16.25
N GLN A 221 -5.64 -21.64 -16.37
CA GLN A 221 -5.53 -20.46 -15.53
C GLN A 221 -5.36 -19.20 -16.36
N LEU A 222 -5.81 -18.08 -15.81
CA LEU A 222 -5.63 -16.76 -16.43
C LEU A 222 -4.58 -15.96 -15.70
N SER A 223 -3.74 -15.26 -16.47
CA SER A 223 -2.81 -14.23 -15.99
C SER A 223 -2.78 -13.05 -16.97
N GLY A 224 -1.80 -12.21 -16.82
CA GLY A 224 -1.64 -10.98 -17.60
C GLY A 224 -2.17 -9.75 -16.87
N VAL A 225 -1.71 -8.57 -17.32
CA VAL A 225 -2.00 -7.30 -16.66
C VAL A 225 -3.50 -7.05 -16.48
N PRO A 226 -4.40 -7.26 -17.49
CA PRO A 226 -5.84 -7.03 -17.31
C PRO A 226 -6.47 -7.91 -16.24
N VAL A 227 -6.04 -9.18 -16.12
CA VAL A 227 -6.55 -10.09 -15.08
C VAL A 227 -6.07 -9.66 -13.70
N MET A 228 -4.80 -9.30 -13.58
CA MET A 228 -4.22 -8.79 -12.33
C MET A 228 -4.93 -7.50 -11.88
N GLN A 229 -5.17 -6.56 -12.80
CA GLN A 229 -5.92 -5.33 -12.52
C GLN A 229 -7.34 -5.63 -12.05
N LEU A 230 -8.04 -6.55 -12.70
CA LEU A 230 -9.39 -6.96 -12.29
C LEU A 230 -9.38 -7.59 -10.88
N GLU A 231 -8.39 -8.44 -10.57
CA GLU A 231 -8.26 -9.04 -9.25
C GLU A 231 -7.94 -8.01 -8.17
N ILE A 232 -7.09 -7.01 -8.47
CA ILE A 232 -6.82 -5.87 -7.59
C ILE A 232 -8.11 -5.06 -7.36
N ARG A 233 -8.84 -4.70 -8.43
CA ARG A 233 -10.11 -3.95 -8.34
C ARG A 233 -11.09 -4.66 -7.43
N ASN A 234 -11.33 -5.94 -7.67
CA ASN A 234 -12.25 -6.77 -6.87
C ASN A 234 -11.79 -6.88 -5.40
N ALA A 235 -10.49 -6.97 -5.17
CA ALA A 235 -9.93 -6.99 -3.82
C ALA A 235 -10.16 -5.63 -3.12
N VAL A 236 -9.87 -4.51 -3.79
CA VAL A 236 -10.05 -3.16 -3.25
C VAL A 236 -11.53 -2.90 -2.88
N GLU A 237 -12.47 -3.27 -3.76
CA GLU A 237 -13.91 -3.11 -3.52
C GLU A 237 -14.39 -3.94 -2.32
N ARG A 238 -14.03 -5.21 -2.29
CA ARG A 238 -14.41 -6.12 -1.21
C ARG A 238 -13.78 -5.70 0.11
N ASP A 239 -12.50 -5.40 0.09
CA ASP A 239 -11.72 -5.07 1.27
C ASP A 239 -12.19 -3.75 1.88
N GLY A 240 -12.49 -2.75 1.05
CA GLY A 240 -13.03 -1.47 1.50
C GLY A 240 -14.31 -1.62 2.31
N LEU A 241 -15.26 -2.44 1.87
CA LEU A 241 -16.50 -2.69 2.61
C LEU A 241 -16.25 -3.53 3.87
N THR A 242 -15.50 -4.63 3.74
CA THR A 242 -15.28 -5.60 4.82
C THR A 242 -14.53 -4.97 5.99
N TYR A 243 -13.46 -4.21 5.72
CA TYR A 243 -12.64 -3.64 6.78
C TYR A 243 -13.33 -2.51 7.50
N ASN A 244 -14.11 -1.71 6.80
CA ASN A 244 -14.90 -0.67 7.44
C ASN A 244 -15.91 -1.26 8.41
N ILE A 245 -16.65 -2.29 8.01
CA ILE A 245 -17.64 -2.95 8.87
C ILE A 245 -16.95 -3.61 10.07
N LEU A 246 -15.90 -4.41 9.84
CA LEU A 246 -15.20 -5.11 10.92
C LEU A 246 -14.50 -4.15 11.89
N GLY A 247 -13.87 -3.09 11.37
CA GLY A 247 -13.21 -2.09 12.19
C GLY A 247 -14.20 -1.31 13.06
N ILE A 248 -15.33 -0.90 12.52
CA ILE A 248 -16.40 -0.24 13.25
C ILE A 248 -16.97 -1.17 14.32
N LEU A 249 -17.25 -2.44 13.99
CA LEU A 249 -17.75 -3.41 14.95
C LEU A 249 -16.75 -3.63 16.09
N ALA A 250 -15.47 -3.83 15.77
CA ALA A 250 -14.42 -3.97 16.79
C ALA A 250 -14.36 -2.74 17.71
N GLY A 251 -14.36 -1.53 17.14
CA GLY A 251 -14.38 -0.30 17.91
C GLY A 251 -15.62 -0.15 18.80
N CYS A 252 -16.81 -0.48 18.28
CA CYS A 252 -18.06 -0.45 19.05
C CYS A 252 -18.05 -1.48 20.20
N ILE A 253 -17.58 -2.71 19.93
CA ILE A 253 -17.48 -3.77 20.96
C ILE A 253 -16.55 -3.32 22.08
N ILE A 254 -15.36 -2.81 21.74
CA ILE A 254 -14.40 -2.33 22.74
C ILE A 254 -14.98 -1.15 23.52
N ALA A 255 -15.63 -0.20 22.85
CA ALA A 255 -16.27 0.94 23.51
C ALA A 255 -17.42 0.50 24.44
N ILE A 256 -18.23 -0.51 24.06
CA ILE A 256 -19.27 -1.06 24.95
C ILE A 256 -18.67 -1.75 26.16
N ILE A 257 -17.69 -2.61 25.98
CA ILE A 257 -17.01 -3.32 27.07
C ILE A 257 -16.45 -2.31 28.06
N PHE A 258 -15.89 -1.22 27.55
CA PHE A 258 -15.21 -0.22 28.35
C PHE A 258 -16.15 0.75 29.04
N PHE A 259 -17.05 1.38 28.28
CA PHE A 259 -17.97 2.36 28.85
C PHE A 259 -19.20 1.73 29.52
N ARG A 260 -19.50 0.48 29.23
CA ARG A 260 -20.66 -0.26 29.76
C ARG A 260 -22.00 0.49 29.61
N LYS A 261 -22.08 1.43 28.66
CA LYS A 261 -23.26 2.25 28.41
C LYS A 261 -23.34 2.66 26.95
N ILE A 262 -24.49 2.40 26.32
CA ILE A 262 -24.71 2.66 24.90
C ILE A 262 -24.52 4.13 24.53
N SER A 263 -24.98 5.07 25.39
CA SER A 263 -24.83 6.51 25.11
C SER A 263 -23.37 6.95 24.98
N PHE A 264 -22.45 6.39 25.77
CA PHE A 264 -21.02 6.68 25.64
C PHE A 264 -20.38 5.95 24.48
N MET A 265 -20.80 4.72 24.21
CA MET A 265 -20.36 4.01 23.00
C MET A 265 -20.74 4.79 21.75
N VAL A 266 -21.97 5.29 21.65
CA VAL A 266 -22.42 6.09 20.51
C VAL A 266 -21.63 7.41 20.45
N ALA A 267 -21.44 8.11 21.56
CA ALA A 267 -20.65 9.34 21.59
C ALA A 267 -19.19 9.14 21.17
N ALA A 268 -18.60 7.96 21.46
CA ALA A 268 -17.23 7.61 21.07
C ALA A 268 -17.11 7.08 19.64
N ALA A 269 -18.06 6.27 19.15
CA ALA A 269 -17.95 5.54 17.90
C ALA A 269 -18.52 6.32 16.68
N PHE A 270 -19.59 7.11 16.87
CA PHE A 270 -20.21 7.82 15.76
C PHE A 270 -19.36 8.93 15.12
N PRO A 271 -18.63 9.77 15.89
CA PRO A 271 -17.78 10.79 15.29
C PRO A 271 -16.72 10.23 14.34
N PRO A 272 -16.00 9.15 14.64
CA PRO A 272 -15.10 8.48 13.70
C PRO A 272 -15.79 7.99 12.43
N MET A 273 -16.97 7.39 12.54
CA MET A 273 -17.74 6.92 11.38
C MET A 273 -18.11 8.08 10.44
N ILE A 274 -18.55 9.19 11.03
CA ILE A 274 -18.88 10.41 10.29
C ILE A 274 -17.61 11.01 9.67
N ALA A 275 -16.50 11.01 10.37
CA ALA A 275 -15.21 11.50 9.85
C ALA A 275 -14.79 10.72 8.60
N ILE A 276 -14.92 9.38 8.58
CA ILE A 276 -14.67 8.54 7.42
C ILE A 276 -15.57 8.96 6.24
N LEU A 277 -16.88 9.09 6.50
CA LEU A 277 -17.84 9.45 5.46
C LEU A 277 -17.54 10.83 4.85
N LEU A 278 -17.24 11.81 5.69
CA LEU A 278 -16.91 13.18 5.25
C LEU A 278 -15.56 13.21 4.50
N ALA A 279 -14.56 12.45 4.95
CA ALA A 279 -13.27 12.39 4.30
C ALA A 279 -13.36 11.73 2.92
N LEU A 280 -14.02 10.59 2.80
CA LEU A 280 -14.27 9.94 1.50
C LEU A 280 -15.07 10.84 0.57
N GLY A 281 -16.12 11.53 1.09
CA GLY A 281 -16.87 12.49 0.32
C GLY A 281 -16.01 13.63 -0.21
N ALA A 282 -15.15 14.19 0.63
CA ALA A 282 -14.21 15.25 0.23
C ALA A 282 -13.22 14.79 -0.84
N LEU A 283 -12.66 13.57 -0.71
CA LEU A 283 -11.78 12.97 -1.71
C LEU A 283 -12.50 12.79 -3.05
N GLY A 284 -13.76 12.35 -3.03
CA GLY A 284 -14.56 12.24 -4.25
C GLY A 284 -14.83 13.58 -4.94
N TRP A 285 -15.12 14.64 -4.18
CA TRP A 285 -15.24 15.99 -4.72
C TRP A 285 -13.91 16.55 -5.27
N ALA A 286 -12.79 16.18 -4.67
CA ALA A 286 -11.45 16.52 -5.16
C ALA A 286 -10.97 15.63 -6.32
N ASN A 287 -11.82 14.72 -6.84
CA ASN A 287 -11.52 13.77 -7.91
C ASN A 287 -10.31 12.85 -7.64
N PHE A 288 -10.12 12.46 -6.41
CA PHE A 288 -9.15 11.41 -6.07
C PHE A 288 -9.68 10.05 -6.56
N ASN A 289 -8.80 9.28 -7.21
CA ASN A 289 -9.09 7.91 -7.57
C ASN A 289 -8.69 6.98 -6.43
N LEU A 290 -9.55 6.04 -6.07
CA LEU A 290 -9.24 5.01 -5.08
C LEU A 290 -8.26 4.00 -5.69
N ASN A 291 -7.12 3.82 -5.06
CA ASN A 291 -6.10 2.85 -5.42
C ASN A 291 -5.77 1.95 -4.22
N MET A 292 -4.86 0.99 -4.39
CA MET A 292 -4.51 0.03 -3.34
C MET A 292 -4.05 0.71 -2.03
N PHE A 293 -3.29 1.83 -2.10
CA PHE A 293 -2.84 2.56 -0.91
C PHE A 293 -3.94 3.43 -0.32
N LEU A 294 -4.75 4.10 -1.14
CA LEU A 294 -5.88 4.89 -0.65
C LEU A 294 -6.97 4.03 0.02
N ASN A 295 -7.04 2.73 -0.29
CA ASN A 295 -7.94 1.80 0.40
C ASN A 295 -7.61 1.67 1.91
N VAL A 296 -6.35 1.86 2.30
CA VAL A 296 -5.93 1.89 3.71
C VAL A 296 -6.38 3.16 4.43
N MET A 297 -6.75 4.21 3.69
CA MET A 297 -7.11 5.50 4.27
C MET A 297 -8.31 5.39 5.23
N THR A 298 -9.28 4.56 4.89
CA THR A 298 -10.48 4.39 5.72
C THR A 298 -10.19 3.81 7.10
N PRO A 299 -9.50 2.66 7.25
CA PRO A 299 -9.08 2.18 8.57
C PRO A 299 -8.14 3.17 9.29
N LEU A 300 -7.31 3.92 8.58
CA LEU A 300 -6.44 4.94 9.21
C LEU A 300 -7.25 6.09 9.81
N ILE A 301 -8.19 6.67 9.08
CA ILE A 301 -9.08 7.73 9.58
C ILE A 301 -9.85 7.23 10.79
N MET A 302 -10.36 6.01 10.71
CA MET A 302 -11.07 5.37 11.81
C MET A 302 -10.18 5.30 13.05
N VAL A 303 -8.97 4.81 12.92
CA VAL A 303 -8.00 4.62 14.00
C VAL A 303 -7.67 5.96 14.67
N ILE A 304 -7.29 6.99 13.90
CA ILE A 304 -6.95 8.33 14.42
C ILE A 304 -8.16 8.92 15.16
N SER A 305 -9.31 8.94 14.50
CA SER A 305 -10.53 9.55 15.05
C SER A 305 -11.05 8.82 16.27
N PHE A 306 -10.96 7.49 16.28
CA PHE A 306 -11.44 6.67 17.39
C PHE A 306 -10.60 6.85 18.65
N SER A 307 -9.27 6.94 18.51
CA SER A 307 -8.37 7.21 19.62
C SER A 307 -8.77 8.48 20.37
N ASP A 308 -8.87 9.59 19.67
CA ASP A 308 -9.15 10.88 20.27
C ASP A 308 -10.60 10.99 20.77
N SER A 309 -11.55 10.39 20.03
CA SER A 309 -12.94 10.31 20.45
C SER A 309 -13.10 9.54 21.75
N MET A 310 -12.40 8.42 21.92
CA MET A 310 -12.36 7.64 23.15
C MET A 310 -11.77 8.44 24.32
N GLN A 311 -10.66 9.15 24.10
CA GLN A 311 -10.00 9.93 25.14
C GLN A 311 -10.85 11.12 25.61
N LEU A 312 -11.50 11.84 24.69
CA LEU A 312 -12.45 12.92 25.03
C LEU A 312 -13.65 12.37 25.79
N THR A 313 -14.21 11.26 25.33
CA THR A 313 -15.35 10.61 26.00
C THR A 313 -14.98 10.09 27.38
N PHE A 314 -13.77 9.55 27.55
CA PHE A 314 -13.25 9.10 28.83
C PHE A 314 -13.09 10.25 29.81
N ALA A 315 -12.47 11.34 29.39
CA ALA A 315 -12.30 12.54 30.20
C ALA A 315 -13.64 13.17 30.62
N ALA A 316 -14.63 13.19 29.72
CA ALA A 316 -15.97 13.65 30.03
C ALA A 316 -16.69 12.73 31.03
N ARG A 317 -16.56 11.41 30.89
CA ARG A 317 -17.10 10.40 31.82
C ARG A 317 -16.56 10.59 33.21
N ASP A 318 -15.26 10.74 33.39
CA ASP A 318 -14.64 10.89 34.73
C ASP A 318 -15.15 12.16 35.43
N ARG A 319 -15.39 13.24 34.66
CA ARG A 319 -15.95 14.48 35.19
C ARG A 319 -17.43 14.37 35.57
N LEU A 320 -18.21 13.61 34.81
CA LEU A 320 -19.60 13.28 35.16
C LEU A 320 -19.66 12.43 36.45
N ILE A 321 -18.74 11.47 36.62
CA ILE A 321 -18.62 10.68 37.86
C ILE A 321 -18.26 11.60 39.06
N ALA A 322 -17.44 12.63 38.82
CA ALA A 322 -17.11 13.65 39.82
C ALA A 322 -18.26 14.65 40.12
N GLY A 323 -19.43 14.46 39.47
CA GLY A 323 -20.65 15.24 39.76
C GLY A 323 -20.80 16.52 38.94
N GLN A 324 -19.99 16.76 37.91
CA GLN A 324 -20.20 17.89 36.98
C GLN A 324 -21.43 17.65 36.09
N ASP A 325 -22.11 18.72 35.71
CA ASP A 325 -23.18 18.66 34.70
C ASP A 325 -22.62 18.33 33.34
N LYS A 326 -23.42 17.77 32.46
CA LYS A 326 -22.98 17.24 31.15
C LYS A 326 -22.33 18.32 30.25
N PHE A 327 -22.87 19.52 30.23
CA PHE A 327 -22.31 20.60 29.43
C PHE A 327 -20.91 20.99 29.90
N THR A 328 -20.76 21.19 31.22
CA THR A 328 -19.49 21.52 31.86
C THR A 328 -18.48 20.38 31.75
N ALA A 329 -18.92 19.12 31.89
CA ALA A 329 -18.07 17.93 31.78
C ALA A 329 -17.48 17.81 30.35
N PHE A 330 -18.28 17.91 29.30
CA PHE A 330 -17.79 17.84 27.92
C PHE A 330 -16.98 19.08 27.52
N LYS A 331 -17.40 20.30 27.93
CA LYS A 331 -16.59 21.52 27.78
C LYS A 331 -15.20 21.37 28.38
N ASN A 332 -15.11 20.90 29.61
CA ASN A 332 -13.84 20.73 30.29
C ASN A 332 -13.02 19.56 29.71
N ALA A 333 -13.65 18.51 29.19
CA ALA A 333 -12.95 17.44 28.44
C ALA A 333 -12.27 18.02 27.20
N VAL A 334 -12.95 18.83 26.41
CA VAL A 334 -12.38 19.50 25.22
C VAL A 334 -11.22 20.43 25.61
N LEU A 335 -11.34 21.20 26.70
CA LEU A 335 -10.27 22.11 27.11
C LEU A 335 -9.02 21.41 27.64
N VAL A 336 -9.16 20.21 28.22
CA VAL A 336 -8.02 19.46 28.83
C VAL A 336 -7.40 18.47 27.86
N VAL A 337 -8.20 17.74 27.12
CA VAL A 337 -7.74 16.69 26.17
C VAL A 337 -7.60 17.24 24.75
N GLY A 338 -8.48 18.16 24.33
CA GLY A 338 -8.49 18.72 22.98
C GLY A 338 -7.15 19.28 22.49
N PRO A 339 -6.36 20.00 23.32
CA PRO A 339 -5.02 20.42 22.89
C PRO A 339 -4.11 19.27 22.48
N ALA A 340 -4.16 18.12 23.15
CA ALA A 340 -3.42 16.94 22.77
C ALA A 340 -3.96 16.35 21.45
N CYS A 341 -5.30 16.30 21.28
CA CYS A 341 -5.91 15.86 20.01
C CYS A 341 -5.48 16.71 18.81
N VAL A 342 -5.37 18.03 18.97
CA VAL A 342 -4.85 18.90 17.91
C VAL A 342 -3.41 18.58 17.57
N LEU A 343 -2.57 18.36 18.57
CA LEU A 343 -1.16 18.01 18.33
C LEU A 343 -1.00 16.62 17.72
N THR A 344 -1.81 15.62 18.10
CA THR A 344 -1.77 14.28 17.54
C THR A 344 -2.16 14.29 16.06
N HIS A 345 -3.19 15.05 15.68
CA HIS A 345 -3.53 15.25 14.28
C HIS A 345 -2.47 16.10 13.55
N GLY A 346 -1.81 17.02 14.25
CA GLY A 346 -0.68 17.77 13.71
C GLY A 346 0.51 16.88 13.38
N THR A 347 0.89 15.97 14.27
CA THR A 347 1.98 15.00 14.00
C THR A 347 1.63 14.05 12.87
N ALA A 348 0.41 13.50 12.84
CA ALA A 348 -0.08 12.69 11.74
C ALA A 348 -0.08 13.48 10.41
N GLY A 349 -0.49 14.76 10.45
CA GLY A 349 -0.42 15.66 9.29
C GLY A 349 1.00 15.85 8.77
N ILE A 350 1.99 16.00 9.66
CA ILE A 350 3.41 16.11 9.26
C ILE A 350 3.87 14.82 8.59
N SER A 351 3.46 13.65 9.08
CA SER A 351 3.77 12.36 8.45
C SER A 351 3.20 12.27 7.02
N PHE A 352 1.96 12.71 6.82
CA PHE A 352 1.38 12.77 5.48
C PHE A 352 2.06 13.81 4.57
N ILE A 353 2.52 14.94 5.12
CA ILE A 353 3.31 15.94 4.38
C ILE A 353 4.67 15.35 3.99
N ALA A 354 5.31 14.53 4.83
CA ALA A 354 6.57 13.89 4.48
C ALA A 354 6.46 13.01 3.23
N LEU A 355 5.31 12.38 3.01
CA LEU A 355 5.04 11.57 1.81
C LEU A 355 4.96 12.40 0.51
N GLN A 356 4.75 13.73 0.59
CA GLN A 356 4.76 14.61 -0.58
C GLN A 356 6.13 14.71 -1.27
N PHE A 357 7.20 14.40 -0.55
CA PHE A 357 8.57 14.41 -1.08
C PHE A 357 8.94 13.10 -1.80
N SER A 358 8.00 12.16 -1.92
CA SER A 358 8.19 10.92 -2.68
C SER A 358 8.25 11.19 -4.19
N ASP A 359 9.07 10.44 -4.91
CA ASP A 359 9.09 10.46 -6.38
C ASP A 359 7.82 9.79 -6.98
N SER A 360 7.16 8.89 -6.24
CA SER A 360 5.95 8.21 -6.67
C SER A 360 4.72 9.11 -6.56
N ASP A 361 4.03 9.32 -7.67
CA ASP A 361 2.76 10.07 -7.72
C ASP A 361 1.68 9.42 -6.84
N LEU A 362 1.65 8.08 -6.81
CA LEU A 362 0.75 7.31 -5.97
C LEU A 362 0.91 7.63 -4.48
N ILE A 363 2.17 7.68 -4.00
CA ILE A 363 2.48 7.95 -2.60
C ILE A 363 2.23 9.42 -2.26
N ARG A 364 2.54 10.35 -3.17
CA ARG A 364 2.19 11.77 -2.99
C ARG A 364 0.68 11.96 -2.82
N LYS A 365 -0.12 11.37 -3.70
CA LYS A 365 -1.60 11.42 -3.60
C LYS A 365 -2.12 10.80 -2.31
N PHE A 366 -1.51 9.72 -1.85
CA PHE A 366 -1.83 9.14 -0.54
C PHE A 366 -1.55 10.14 0.60
N GLY A 367 -0.41 10.85 0.54
CA GLY A 367 -0.08 11.90 1.50
C GLY A 367 -1.08 13.07 1.47
N GLU A 368 -1.48 13.56 0.29
CA GLU A 368 -2.49 14.61 0.13
C GLU A 368 -3.84 14.20 0.72
N ALA A 369 -4.31 13.01 0.36
CA ALA A 369 -5.56 12.46 0.85
C ALA A 369 -5.53 12.28 2.38
N GLY A 370 -4.41 11.78 2.92
CA GLY A 370 -4.21 11.58 4.36
C GLY A 370 -4.21 12.87 5.15
N LEU A 371 -3.55 13.91 4.64
CA LEU A 371 -3.55 15.23 5.26
C LEU A 371 -4.97 15.81 5.30
N ALA A 372 -5.68 15.81 4.18
CA ALA A 372 -7.06 16.30 4.11
C ALA A 372 -7.98 15.51 5.06
N ALA A 373 -7.87 14.19 5.06
CA ALA A 373 -8.65 13.32 5.92
C ALA A 373 -8.35 13.55 7.42
N THR A 374 -7.09 13.78 7.78
CA THR A 374 -6.67 14.08 9.15
C THR A 374 -7.26 15.38 9.67
N ILE A 375 -7.30 16.43 8.84
CA ILE A 375 -7.94 17.72 9.18
C ILE A 375 -9.45 17.54 9.37
N ILE A 376 -10.12 16.82 8.48
CA ILE A 376 -11.56 16.53 8.58
C ILE A 376 -11.85 15.72 9.84
N ALA A 377 -11.04 14.73 10.14
CA ALA A 377 -11.15 13.90 11.33
C ALA A 377 -11.03 14.71 12.62
N LEU A 378 -10.05 15.60 12.72
CA LEU A 378 -9.88 16.51 13.85
C LEU A 378 -11.13 17.35 14.09
N VAL A 379 -11.64 18.02 13.04
CA VAL A 379 -12.83 18.87 13.15
C VAL A 379 -14.06 18.06 13.55
N ALA A 380 -14.23 16.87 12.95
CA ALA A 380 -15.35 15.98 13.27
C ALA A 380 -15.30 15.50 14.73
N VAL A 381 -14.15 15.02 15.20
CA VAL A 381 -14.00 14.51 16.57
C VAL A 381 -14.21 15.62 17.60
N LEU A 382 -13.52 16.76 17.46
CA LEU A 382 -13.63 17.87 18.42
C LEU A 382 -15.05 18.44 18.49
N SER A 383 -15.78 18.44 17.37
CA SER A 383 -17.13 19.01 17.30
C SER A 383 -18.21 18.00 17.70
N LEU A 384 -18.15 16.77 17.21
CA LEU A 384 -19.26 15.82 17.32
C LEU A 384 -19.25 15.04 18.63
N VAL A 385 -18.08 14.72 19.20
CA VAL A 385 -18.01 14.02 20.49
C VAL A 385 -18.77 14.78 21.59
N PRO A 386 -18.49 16.09 21.80
CA PRO A 386 -19.23 16.83 22.82
C PRO A 386 -20.70 17.06 22.46
N VAL A 387 -21.06 17.25 21.20
CA VAL A 387 -22.45 17.40 20.74
C VAL A 387 -23.25 16.13 21.05
N PHE A 388 -22.77 14.95 20.62
CA PHE A 388 -23.45 13.70 20.91
C PHE A 388 -23.47 13.38 22.40
N GLY A 389 -22.39 13.69 23.12
CA GLY A 389 -22.32 13.51 24.56
C GLY A 389 -23.41 14.31 25.29
N VAL A 390 -23.56 15.59 24.98
CA VAL A 390 -24.59 16.44 25.59
C VAL A 390 -26.00 16.00 25.22
N LEU A 391 -26.23 15.54 23.98
CA LEU A 391 -27.57 15.10 23.53
C LEU A 391 -27.97 13.74 24.10
N LEU A 392 -27.03 12.78 24.21
CA LEU A 392 -27.32 11.40 24.54
C LEU A 392 -27.26 11.09 26.04
N VAL A 393 -26.57 11.92 26.85
CA VAL A 393 -26.51 11.73 28.30
C VAL A 393 -27.75 12.40 28.94
N ARG A 394 -28.74 11.58 29.35
CA ARG A 394 -30.03 12.08 29.85
C ARG A 394 -30.10 12.24 31.39
N ASN A 395 -29.45 11.36 32.18
CA ASN A 395 -29.50 11.34 33.65
C ASN A 395 -28.10 11.36 34.29
N GLU A 396 -27.59 12.53 34.55
CA GLU A 396 -26.24 12.78 35.10
C GLU A 396 -26.08 12.26 36.54
N LYS A 397 -27.08 12.55 37.38
CA LYS A 397 -27.09 12.19 38.82
C LYS A 397 -27.11 10.67 39.06
N VAL A 398 -27.89 9.95 38.30
CA VAL A 398 -27.97 8.47 38.36
C VAL A 398 -26.69 7.82 37.89
N PHE A 399 -26.00 8.46 36.93
CA PHE A 399 -24.73 8.00 36.40
C PHE A 399 -23.61 8.09 37.47
N ALA A 400 -23.49 9.23 38.13
CA ALA A 400 -22.47 9.45 39.14
C ALA A 400 -22.54 8.44 40.31
N VAL A 401 -23.77 8.13 40.79
CA VAL A 401 -23.98 7.18 41.89
C VAL A 401 -23.74 5.72 41.53
N LYS A 402 -24.12 5.31 40.28
CA LYS A 402 -24.06 3.91 39.88
C LYS A 402 -22.65 3.42 39.52
N PHE A 403 -21.73 4.31 39.19
CA PHE A 403 -20.38 3.97 38.76
C PHE A 403 -19.25 4.29 39.74
N GLN A 404 -19.56 4.86 40.91
CA GLN A 404 -18.60 4.99 41.97
C GLN A 404 -18.24 3.60 42.52
N GLY A 405 -17.05 3.10 42.18
CA GLY A 405 -16.49 1.82 42.63
C GLY A 405 -16.62 0.61 41.70
N ALA A 406 -17.23 0.72 40.52
CA ALA A 406 -17.57 -0.44 39.68
C ALA A 406 -16.51 -0.87 38.65
N ASP A 407 -15.36 -0.21 38.51
CA ASP A 407 -14.39 -0.41 37.42
C ASP A 407 -13.16 -1.23 37.82
N ALA A 408 -13.35 -2.52 38.19
CA ALA A 408 -12.23 -3.41 38.56
C ALA A 408 -11.16 -3.50 37.43
N GLY A 409 -11.56 -3.49 36.14
CA GLY A 409 -10.63 -3.52 35.02
C GLY A 409 -9.79 -2.25 34.91
N VAL A 410 -10.41 -1.09 35.05
CA VAL A 410 -9.68 0.20 35.03
C VAL A 410 -8.76 0.31 36.25
N GLN A 411 -9.20 -0.18 37.42
CA GLN A 411 -8.36 -0.21 38.60
C GLN A 411 -7.14 -1.15 38.44
N ALA A 412 -7.31 -2.31 37.81
CA ALA A 412 -6.18 -3.18 37.49
C ALA A 412 -5.17 -2.51 36.54
N LEU A 413 -5.64 -1.79 35.54
CA LEU A 413 -4.78 -0.99 34.65
C LEU A 413 -4.09 0.16 35.38
N ARG A 414 -4.78 0.85 36.31
CA ARG A 414 -4.19 1.88 37.17
C ARG A 414 -3.07 1.32 38.04
N ASN A 415 -3.31 0.16 38.67
CA ASN A 415 -2.30 -0.53 39.47
C ASN A 415 -1.08 -0.96 38.66
N PHE A 416 -1.29 -1.43 37.42
CA PHE A 416 -0.21 -1.75 36.48
C PHE A 416 0.59 -0.49 36.10
N CYS A 417 -0.08 0.59 35.76
CA CYS A 417 0.56 1.87 35.42
C CYS A 417 1.33 2.43 36.62
N TYR A 418 0.80 2.30 37.85
CA TYR A 418 1.46 2.69 39.08
C TYR A 418 2.75 1.87 39.28
N TRP A 419 2.66 0.55 39.16
CA TRP A 419 3.81 -0.34 39.28
C TRP A 419 4.94 0.02 38.29
N ILE A 420 4.60 0.35 37.04
CA ILE A 420 5.58 0.81 36.05
C ILE A 420 6.18 2.15 36.48
N ALA A 421 5.33 3.13 36.84
CA ALA A 421 5.77 4.47 37.16
C ALA A 421 6.79 4.46 38.33
N VAL A 422 6.49 3.78 39.43
CA VAL A 422 7.39 3.67 40.59
C VAL A 422 8.74 3.05 40.21
N ARG A 423 8.73 1.99 39.38
CA ARG A 423 9.98 1.34 38.91
C ARG A 423 10.81 2.22 38.02
N MET A 424 10.18 2.87 37.04
CA MET A 424 10.89 3.65 36.02
C MET A 424 11.43 4.97 36.59
N VAL A 425 10.66 5.62 37.49
CA VAL A 425 11.05 6.89 38.12
C VAL A 425 12.11 6.69 39.21
N GLY A 426 12.21 5.49 39.79
CA GLY A 426 13.16 5.20 40.88
C GLY A 426 14.63 5.24 40.46
N ARG A 427 14.96 4.90 39.19
CA ARG A 427 16.32 4.94 38.65
C ARG A 427 16.31 5.45 37.19
N PRO A 428 15.93 6.72 36.98
CA PRO A 428 15.65 7.23 35.64
C PRO A 428 16.87 7.21 34.71
N GLY A 429 18.06 7.53 35.23
CA GLY A 429 19.30 7.53 34.42
C GLY A 429 19.70 6.14 33.94
N LEU A 430 19.57 5.11 34.79
CA LEU A 430 19.89 3.74 34.40
C LEU A 430 18.95 3.23 33.29
N PHE A 431 17.63 3.41 33.47
CA PHE A 431 16.66 2.97 32.48
C PHE A 431 16.75 3.75 31.17
N SER A 432 17.06 5.06 31.23
CA SER A 432 17.31 5.86 30.01
C SER A 432 18.55 5.38 29.26
N LEU A 433 19.65 5.05 29.97
CA LEU A 433 20.84 4.51 29.33
C LEU A 433 20.57 3.16 28.65
N ILE A 434 19.88 2.26 29.36
CA ILE A 434 19.48 0.95 28.78
C ILE A 434 18.62 1.17 27.53
N ALA A 435 17.67 2.10 27.58
CA ALA A 435 16.82 2.42 26.42
C ALA A 435 17.63 2.96 25.23
N VAL A 436 18.59 3.87 25.46
CA VAL A 436 19.46 4.39 24.41
C VAL A 436 20.27 3.28 23.75
N LEU A 437 20.90 2.41 24.57
CA LEU A 437 21.71 1.30 24.04
C LEU A 437 20.85 0.28 23.29
N PHE A 438 19.66 -0.03 23.79
CA PHE A 438 18.75 -0.96 23.16
C PHE A 438 18.21 -0.43 21.84
N VAL A 439 17.69 0.81 21.83
CA VAL A 439 17.19 1.45 20.60
C VAL A 439 18.32 1.67 19.59
N GLY A 440 19.52 2.03 20.06
CA GLY A 440 20.69 2.14 19.20
C GLY A 440 21.08 0.82 18.54
N GLY A 441 21.09 -0.29 19.30
CA GLY A 441 21.32 -1.62 18.75
C GLY A 441 20.29 -2.04 17.69
N LEU A 442 19.00 -1.81 17.95
CA LEU A 442 17.93 -2.02 16.97
C LEU A 442 18.09 -1.12 15.72
N GLY A 443 18.54 0.13 15.93
CA GLY A 443 18.83 1.07 14.85
C GLY A 443 19.92 0.58 13.89
N VAL A 444 20.96 -0.10 14.42
CA VAL A 444 21.99 -0.73 13.57
C VAL A 444 21.40 -1.84 12.71
N ILE A 445 20.49 -2.67 13.26
CA ILE A 445 19.81 -3.71 12.48
C ILE A 445 18.94 -3.07 11.41
N TYR A 446 18.17 -2.04 11.75
CA TYR A 446 17.33 -1.31 10.81
C TYR A 446 18.12 -0.71 9.64
N ALA A 447 19.29 -0.12 9.92
CA ALA A 447 20.15 0.48 8.91
C ALA A 447 20.71 -0.53 7.88
N ASN A 448 20.68 -1.82 8.18
CA ASN A 448 21.08 -2.89 7.27
C ASN A 448 19.92 -3.52 6.50
N LEU A 449 18.71 -2.96 6.59
CA LEU A 449 17.57 -3.41 5.78
C LEU A 449 17.70 -2.90 4.34
N GLU A 450 17.66 -3.81 3.40
CA GLU A 450 17.72 -3.51 1.98
C GLU A 450 16.33 -3.26 1.39
N PRO A 451 16.18 -2.35 0.42
CA PRO A 451 14.95 -2.19 -0.34
C PRO A 451 14.62 -3.46 -1.13
N ARG A 452 13.35 -3.85 -1.12
CA ARG A 452 12.81 -4.98 -1.89
C ARG A 452 11.52 -4.61 -2.59
N TYR A 453 11.38 -5.09 -3.82
CA TYR A 453 10.15 -4.94 -4.58
C TYR A 453 9.95 -6.16 -5.48
N ARG A 454 8.77 -6.74 -5.42
CA ARG A 454 8.32 -7.80 -6.31
C ARG A 454 6.93 -7.45 -6.83
N LEU A 455 6.69 -7.65 -8.13
CA LEU A 455 5.41 -7.30 -8.74
C LEU A 455 4.25 -8.13 -8.16
N ALA A 456 4.49 -9.41 -7.90
CA ALA A 456 3.50 -10.30 -7.28
C ALA A 456 3.00 -9.81 -5.91
N ASP A 457 3.81 -9.02 -5.16
CA ASP A 457 3.39 -8.47 -3.87
C ASP A 457 2.31 -7.38 -3.99
N GLN A 458 2.05 -6.89 -5.19
CA GLN A 458 1.00 -5.91 -5.48
C GLN A 458 -0.30 -6.54 -5.96
N VAL A 459 -0.30 -7.84 -6.27
CA VAL A 459 -1.44 -8.58 -6.81
C VAL A 459 -1.99 -9.54 -5.74
N PRO A 460 -3.31 -9.82 -5.70
CA PRO A 460 -3.88 -10.79 -4.77
C PRO A 460 -3.25 -12.18 -4.92
N ASP A 461 -2.47 -12.60 -3.92
CA ASP A 461 -1.71 -13.86 -3.93
C ASP A 461 -2.56 -15.14 -3.76
N LYS A 462 -3.82 -14.98 -3.33
CA LYS A 462 -4.79 -16.06 -3.19
C LYS A 462 -5.64 -16.27 -4.46
N ARG A 463 -5.31 -15.56 -5.53
CA ARG A 463 -6.05 -15.61 -6.80
C ARG A 463 -5.26 -16.31 -7.88
N GLN A 464 -5.91 -16.50 -9.00
CA GLN A 464 -5.42 -17.35 -10.09
C GLN A 464 -4.25 -16.73 -10.87
N ALA A 465 -4.21 -15.39 -10.98
CA ALA A 465 -3.25 -14.70 -11.83
C ALA A 465 -1.79 -14.89 -11.41
N VAL A 466 -1.50 -14.86 -10.10
CA VAL A 466 -0.15 -15.11 -9.57
C VAL A 466 0.28 -16.55 -9.83
N ALA A 467 -0.60 -17.52 -9.54
CA ALA A 467 -0.29 -18.94 -9.75
C ALA A 467 -0.02 -19.25 -11.24
N ALA A 468 -0.76 -18.62 -12.16
CA ALA A 468 -0.51 -18.76 -13.59
C ALA A 468 0.84 -18.13 -14.02
N SER A 469 1.21 -16.97 -13.44
CA SER A 469 2.52 -16.36 -13.68
C SER A 469 3.66 -17.26 -13.18
N ASP A 470 3.54 -17.84 -12.00
CA ASP A 470 4.56 -18.78 -11.47
C ASP A 470 4.75 -20.00 -12.38
N ARG A 471 3.67 -20.48 -13.04
CA ARG A 471 3.75 -21.56 -14.03
C ARG A 471 4.49 -21.14 -15.30
N LEU A 472 4.23 -19.91 -15.78
CA LEU A 472 4.95 -19.35 -16.92
C LEU A 472 6.45 -19.19 -16.61
N ASP A 473 6.78 -18.70 -15.42
CA ASP A 473 8.16 -18.53 -14.97
C ASP A 473 8.90 -19.87 -14.92
N ALA A 474 8.23 -20.92 -14.46
CA ALA A 474 8.83 -22.24 -14.33
C ALA A 474 9.08 -22.95 -15.68
N LYS A 475 8.22 -22.68 -16.70
CA LYS A 475 8.21 -23.47 -17.95
C LYS A 475 8.47 -22.69 -19.24
N LEU A 476 8.31 -21.36 -19.25
CA LEU A 476 8.44 -20.49 -20.43
C LEU A 476 9.39 -19.29 -20.24
N THR A 477 10.28 -19.33 -19.27
CA THR A 477 11.30 -18.32 -19.01
C THR A 477 10.77 -16.96 -18.50
N GLY A 478 9.51 -16.87 -18.08
CA GLY A 478 9.01 -15.68 -17.42
C GLY A 478 7.67 -15.15 -17.93
N ALA A 479 6.96 -14.52 -17.01
CA ALA A 479 5.69 -13.85 -17.28
C ALA A 479 5.86 -12.35 -17.56
N ASN A 480 6.92 -11.72 -17.06
CA ASN A 480 7.11 -10.27 -17.10
C ASN A 480 7.90 -9.83 -18.35
N PRO A 481 7.39 -8.84 -19.13
CA PRO A 481 8.07 -8.34 -20.31
C PRO A 481 9.24 -7.41 -19.97
N VAL A 482 10.33 -7.55 -20.73
CA VAL A 482 11.43 -6.58 -20.83
C VAL A 482 11.60 -6.22 -22.29
N ASN A 483 11.50 -4.95 -22.60
CA ASN A 483 11.48 -4.42 -23.95
C ASN A 483 12.72 -3.60 -24.25
N VAL A 484 13.26 -3.75 -25.44
CA VAL A 484 14.28 -2.84 -25.99
C VAL A 484 13.66 -2.05 -27.13
N LEU A 485 13.42 -0.77 -26.87
CA LEU A 485 12.96 0.18 -27.87
C LEU A 485 14.11 0.56 -28.80
N ILE A 486 13.86 0.57 -30.11
CA ILE A 486 14.78 1.06 -31.11
C ILE A 486 14.04 2.15 -31.90
N GLN A 487 14.44 3.41 -31.75
CA GLN A 487 13.92 4.52 -32.56
C GLN A 487 14.89 4.86 -33.69
N PHE A 488 14.34 5.11 -34.86
CA PHE A 488 15.14 5.33 -36.05
C PHE A 488 15.57 6.80 -36.19
N PRO A 489 16.77 7.06 -36.68
CA PRO A 489 17.18 8.42 -37.00
C PRO A 489 16.38 8.94 -38.21
N LYS A 490 16.30 10.28 -38.34
CA LYS A 490 15.59 10.91 -39.45
C LYS A 490 16.18 10.48 -40.81
N GLY A 491 15.33 9.98 -41.67
CA GLY A 491 15.70 9.50 -43.01
C GLY A 491 15.86 7.98 -43.17
N GLU A 492 15.97 7.26 -42.02
CA GLU A 492 15.95 5.80 -42.05
C GLU A 492 14.53 5.26 -42.05
N THR A 493 14.35 4.10 -42.67
CA THR A 493 13.07 3.38 -42.73
C THR A 493 13.19 2.00 -42.09
N LEU A 494 12.05 1.36 -41.80
CA LEU A 494 12.00 0.02 -41.20
C LEU A 494 12.81 -1.01 -42.01
N TYR A 495 12.81 -0.88 -43.35
CA TYR A 495 13.42 -1.84 -44.26
C TYR A 495 14.80 -1.39 -44.79
N SER A 496 15.37 -0.32 -44.22
CA SER A 496 16.74 0.05 -44.51
C SER A 496 17.70 -1.04 -44.02
N PRO A 497 18.78 -1.37 -44.81
CA PRO A 497 19.75 -2.39 -44.39
C PRO A 497 20.35 -2.15 -43.02
N GLU A 498 20.64 -0.89 -42.70
CA GLU A 498 21.20 -0.49 -41.39
C GLU A 498 20.18 -0.71 -40.28
N THR A 499 18.90 -0.39 -40.46
CA THR A 499 17.82 -0.63 -39.51
C THR A 499 17.65 -2.12 -39.23
N LEU A 500 17.59 -2.95 -40.28
CA LEU A 500 17.47 -4.40 -40.14
C LEU A 500 18.69 -5.01 -39.41
N GLN A 501 19.90 -4.49 -39.67
CA GLN A 501 21.12 -4.92 -39.02
C GLN A 501 21.11 -4.50 -37.54
N THR A 502 20.65 -3.28 -37.25
CA THR A 502 20.49 -2.79 -35.86
C THR A 502 19.52 -3.67 -35.07
N ILE A 503 18.36 -4.02 -35.65
CA ILE A 503 17.38 -4.92 -35.05
C ILE A 503 17.99 -6.29 -34.80
N ALA A 504 18.77 -6.83 -35.76
CA ALA A 504 19.42 -8.12 -35.64
C ALA A 504 20.48 -8.14 -34.50
N ASP A 505 21.29 -7.10 -34.42
CA ASP A 505 22.32 -6.99 -33.38
C ASP A 505 21.69 -6.81 -31.96
N VAL A 506 20.65 -5.99 -31.83
CA VAL A 506 19.89 -5.87 -30.58
C VAL A 506 19.24 -7.19 -30.19
N HIS A 507 18.55 -7.85 -31.16
CA HIS A 507 17.92 -9.15 -30.91
C HIS A 507 18.93 -10.19 -30.42
N ALA A 508 20.08 -10.30 -31.09
CA ALA A 508 21.13 -11.25 -30.71
C ALA A 508 21.71 -10.94 -29.33
N THR A 509 21.78 -9.65 -28.94
CA THR A 509 22.23 -9.24 -27.61
C THR A 509 21.21 -9.63 -26.53
N VAL A 510 19.94 -9.34 -26.78
CA VAL A 510 18.84 -9.69 -25.85
C VAL A 510 18.73 -11.22 -25.67
N GLU A 511 18.85 -11.97 -26.76
CA GLU A 511 18.77 -13.43 -26.76
C GLU A 511 19.92 -14.10 -25.98
N LYS A 512 21.11 -13.49 -25.97
CA LYS A 512 22.28 -13.96 -25.22
C LYS A 512 22.29 -13.53 -23.78
N ALA A 513 21.47 -12.54 -23.42
CA ALA A 513 21.44 -12.00 -22.06
C ALA A 513 20.95 -13.04 -21.06
N ALA A 514 21.79 -13.32 -20.05
CA ALA A 514 21.45 -14.29 -19.02
C ALA A 514 20.22 -13.84 -18.21
N GLY A 515 19.23 -14.71 -18.08
CA GLY A 515 17.99 -14.43 -17.34
C GLY A 515 16.87 -13.78 -18.19
N VAL A 516 17.13 -13.49 -19.45
CA VAL A 516 16.12 -13.08 -20.41
C VAL A 516 15.84 -14.25 -21.36
N GLY A 517 14.59 -14.51 -21.66
CA GLY A 517 14.20 -15.56 -22.58
C GLY A 517 13.01 -15.15 -23.43
N ASN A 518 12.55 -16.06 -24.26
CA ASN A 518 11.38 -15.89 -25.11
C ASN A 518 11.42 -14.57 -25.94
N VAL A 519 12.56 -14.35 -26.64
CA VAL A 519 12.83 -13.13 -27.37
C VAL A 519 12.07 -13.09 -28.69
N TRP A 520 11.35 -12.00 -28.93
CA TRP A 520 10.57 -11.75 -30.14
C TRP A 520 10.90 -10.39 -30.76
N SER A 521 11.04 -10.35 -32.07
CA SER A 521 11.15 -9.12 -32.85
C SER A 521 10.93 -9.40 -34.33
N LEU A 522 11.06 -8.39 -35.19
CA LEU A 522 11.08 -8.54 -36.62
C LEU A 522 12.21 -9.50 -37.10
N GLU A 523 13.32 -9.55 -36.34
CA GLU A 523 14.44 -10.47 -36.64
C GLU A 523 14.04 -11.94 -36.47
N THR A 524 13.14 -12.27 -35.50
CA THR A 524 12.60 -13.64 -35.39
C THR A 524 11.95 -14.09 -36.67
N LEU A 525 11.14 -13.20 -37.29
CA LEU A 525 10.49 -13.47 -38.57
C LEU A 525 11.52 -13.59 -39.68
N ARG A 526 12.50 -12.67 -39.76
CA ARG A 526 13.54 -12.65 -40.78
C ARG A 526 14.39 -13.93 -40.75
N ARG A 527 14.81 -14.40 -39.58
CA ARG A 527 15.57 -15.66 -39.39
C ARG A 527 14.75 -16.86 -39.82
N TRP A 528 13.50 -16.92 -39.43
CA TRP A 528 12.59 -17.99 -39.80
C TRP A 528 12.37 -18.04 -41.31
N LEU A 529 12.21 -16.89 -41.98
CA LEU A 529 12.12 -16.82 -43.45
C LEU A 529 13.41 -17.29 -44.13
N ALA A 530 14.58 -16.89 -43.64
CA ALA A 530 15.87 -17.32 -44.18
C ALA A 530 16.04 -18.84 -44.10
N GLU A 531 15.68 -19.43 -43.01
CA GLU A 531 15.84 -20.88 -42.75
C GLU A 531 14.85 -21.72 -43.54
N LYS A 532 13.60 -21.33 -43.62
CA LYS A 532 12.51 -22.16 -44.17
C LYS A 532 12.16 -21.82 -45.61
N ALA A 533 12.33 -20.56 -46.05
CA ALA A 533 12.06 -20.13 -47.40
C ALA A 533 13.33 -19.97 -48.25
N GLY A 534 14.50 -20.08 -47.62
CA GLY A 534 15.79 -19.93 -48.33
C GLY A 534 16.12 -18.50 -48.73
N SER A 535 15.26 -17.54 -48.45
CA SER A 535 15.46 -16.12 -48.73
C SER A 535 14.90 -15.25 -47.57
N ALA A 536 15.71 -14.29 -47.12
CA ALA A 536 15.29 -13.25 -46.18
C ALA A 536 15.49 -11.87 -46.79
N ASP A 537 15.26 -11.76 -48.12
CA ASP A 537 15.34 -10.47 -48.80
C ASP A 537 14.25 -9.51 -48.29
N VAL A 538 14.49 -8.22 -48.51
CA VAL A 538 13.59 -7.14 -48.02
C VAL A 538 12.20 -7.24 -48.67
N ALA A 539 12.09 -7.69 -49.90
CA ALA A 539 10.81 -7.82 -50.60
C ALA A 539 9.97 -8.93 -50.00
N THR A 540 10.52 -10.11 -49.76
CA THR A 540 9.86 -11.23 -49.11
C THR A 540 9.45 -10.90 -47.65
N LEU A 541 10.33 -10.23 -46.91
CA LEU A 541 10.02 -9.79 -45.54
C LEU A 541 8.84 -8.81 -45.54
N LYS A 542 8.84 -7.84 -46.45
CA LYS A 542 7.76 -6.84 -46.57
C LYS A 542 6.43 -7.46 -46.94
N GLU A 543 6.42 -8.36 -47.92
CA GLU A 543 5.23 -9.10 -48.29
C GLU A 543 4.66 -9.91 -47.14
N TYR A 544 5.54 -10.57 -46.37
CA TYR A 544 5.13 -11.39 -45.25
C TYR A 544 4.57 -10.53 -44.12
N VAL A 545 5.20 -9.41 -43.77
CA VAL A 545 4.70 -8.46 -42.76
C VAL A 545 3.31 -7.94 -43.14
N ASN A 546 3.05 -7.69 -44.40
CA ASN A 546 1.74 -7.23 -44.90
C ASN A 546 0.63 -8.31 -44.82
N VAL A 547 0.99 -9.58 -44.73
CA VAL A 547 0.05 -10.69 -44.60
C VAL A 547 -0.25 -11.02 -43.15
N ILE A 548 0.65 -10.65 -42.23
CA ILE A 548 0.44 -10.85 -40.80
C ILE A 548 -0.67 -9.89 -40.32
N PRO A 549 -1.62 -10.37 -39.49
CA PRO A 549 -2.64 -9.51 -38.88
C PRO A 549 -2.05 -8.28 -38.18
N GLU A 550 -2.66 -7.12 -38.40
CA GLU A 550 -2.15 -5.84 -37.92
C GLU A 550 -1.85 -5.85 -36.41
N HIS A 551 -2.69 -6.49 -35.57
CA HIS A 551 -2.50 -6.58 -34.13
C HIS A 551 -1.21 -7.34 -33.72
N LEU A 552 -0.70 -8.25 -34.57
CA LEU A 552 0.58 -8.94 -34.35
C LEU A 552 1.77 -8.07 -34.79
N VAL A 553 1.62 -7.37 -35.90
CA VAL A 553 2.64 -6.44 -36.38
C VAL A 553 2.86 -5.31 -35.39
N ARG A 554 1.79 -4.76 -34.84
CA ARG A 554 1.82 -3.66 -33.85
C ARG A 554 2.54 -4.00 -32.57
N ARG A 555 2.73 -5.27 -32.26
CA ARG A 555 3.53 -5.68 -31.10
C ARG A 555 5.00 -5.31 -31.21
N PHE A 556 5.51 -5.22 -32.44
CA PHE A 556 6.94 -5.06 -32.70
C PHE A 556 7.25 -3.84 -33.54
N ILE A 557 6.29 -3.34 -34.32
CA ILE A 557 6.45 -2.24 -35.26
C ILE A 557 5.42 -1.15 -34.95
N ASP A 558 5.90 0.07 -34.76
CA ASP A 558 5.02 1.23 -34.55
C ASP A 558 4.15 1.56 -35.76
N ALA A 559 3.05 2.26 -35.54
CA ALA A 559 2.12 2.71 -36.56
C ALA A 559 2.77 3.51 -37.68
N LYS A 560 3.73 4.35 -37.31
CA LYS A 560 4.46 5.21 -38.27
C LYS A 560 5.66 4.51 -38.87
N GLN A 561 5.97 3.30 -38.42
CA GLN A 561 7.16 2.53 -38.79
C GLN A 561 8.48 3.33 -38.58
N ASP A 562 8.51 4.16 -37.53
CA ASP A 562 9.68 4.93 -37.09
C ASP A 562 10.37 4.35 -35.86
N ALA A 563 9.77 3.33 -35.25
CA ALA A 563 10.30 2.61 -34.11
C ALA A 563 9.93 1.12 -34.13
N VAL A 564 10.76 0.32 -33.49
CA VAL A 564 10.50 -1.11 -33.27
C VAL A 564 10.86 -1.50 -31.84
N VAL A 565 10.29 -2.61 -31.39
CA VAL A 565 10.59 -3.21 -30.10
C VAL A 565 11.14 -4.62 -30.28
N VAL A 566 12.21 -4.93 -29.54
CA VAL A 566 12.65 -6.29 -29.27
C VAL A 566 12.13 -6.64 -27.89
N ALA A 567 11.19 -7.57 -27.80
CA ALA A 567 10.57 -8.00 -26.56
C ALA A 567 11.23 -9.28 -26.05
N GLY A 568 11.64 -9.28 -24.80
CA GLY A 568 12.09 -10.46 -24.06
C GLY A 568 11.22 -10.65 -22.81
N ARG A 569 11.39 -11.76 -22.11
CA ARG A 569 10.70 -12.03 -20.85
C ARG A 569 11.66 -12.37 -19.74
N VAL A 570 11.32 -11.95 -18.53
CA VAL A 570 12.04 -12.23 -17.29
C VAL A 570 11.09 -12.84 -16.25
N PRO A 571 11.60 -13.70 -15.34
CA PRO A 571 10.78 -14.24 -14.27
C PRO A 571 10.40 -13.15 -13.25
N ASP A 572 9.32 -13.39 -12.48
CA ASP A 572 8.89 -12.52 -11.40
C ASP A 572 9.80 -12.70 -10.18
N LYS A 573 10.87 -11.92 -10.14
CA LYS A 573 11.86 -11.90 -9.07
C LYS A 573 11.88 -10.56 -8.37
N ASP A 574 12.50 -10.54 -7.19
CA ASP A 574 12.78 -9.31 -6.47
C ASP A 574 13.62 -8.33 -7.32
N SER A 575 13.37 -7.04 -7.20
CA SER A 575 14.08 -5.99 -7.93
C SER A 575 15.59 -6.05 -7.75
N SER A 576 16.07 -6.44 -6.58
CA SER A 576 17.51 -6.61 -6.30
C SER A 576 18.15 -7.72 -7.15
N GLN A 577 17.36 -8.73 -7.54
CA GLN A 577 17.80 -9.81 -8.43
C GLN A 577 17.59 -9.49 -9.91
N LEU A 578 16.60 -8.66 -10.24
CA LEU A 578 16.32 -8.24 -11.62
C LEU A 578 17.24 -7.10 -12.07
N LEU A 579 17.61 -6.19 -11.18
CA LEU A 579 18.45 -5.04 -11.52
C LEU A 579 19.79 -5.44 -12.18
N PRO A 580 20.55 -6.43 -11.66
CA PRO A 580 21.77 -6.89 -12.33
C PRO A 580 21.54 -7.44 -13.74
N ILE A 581 20.38 -8.08 -13.98
CA ILE A 581 20.01 -8.61 -15.31
C ILE A 581 19.75 -7.46 -16.27
N VAL A 582 18.96 -6.48 -15.85
CA VAL A 582 18.59 -5.30 -16.64
C VAL A 582 19.81 -4.43 -16.93
N ASP A 583 20.66 -4.17 -15.94
CA ASP A 583 21.86 -3.34 -16.10
C ASP A 583 22.92 -4.03 -16.98
N LYS A 584 23.07 -5.36 -16.84
CA LYS A 584 23.94 -6.13 -17.70
C LYS A 584 23.47 -6.08 -19.16
N LEU A 585 22.17 -6.30 -19.39
CA LEU A 585 21.59 -6.17 -20.73
C LEU A 585 21.83 -4.76 -21.29
N ASP A 586 21.61 -3.73 -20.50
CA ASP A 586 21.80 -2.34 -20.96
C ASP A 586 23.26 -2.03 -21.30
N SER A 587 24.21 -2.54 -20.49
CA SER A 587 25.65 -2.40 -20.74
C SER A 587 26.12 -3.19 -21.97
N GLU A 588 25.56 -4.37 -22.22
CA GLU A 588 25.85 -5.15 -23.43
C GLU A 588 25.34 -4.44 -24.71
N LEU A 589 24.21 -3.72 -24.60
CA LEU A 589 23.68 -2.89 -25.68
C LEU A 589 24.54 -1.66 -25.99
N ASP A 590 25.45 -1.22 -25.12
CA ASP A 590 26.36 -0.11 -25.39
C ASP A 590 27.28 -0.39 -26.60
N ALA A 591 27.67 -1.63 -26.80
CA ALA A 591 28.43 -2.03 -27.98
C ALA A 591 27.60 -1.87 -29.28
N VAL A 592 26.31 -2.17 -29.20
CA VAL A 592 25.36 -1.99 -30.34
C VAL A 592 25.11 -0.51 -30.59
N ARG A 593 24.92 0.30 -29.55
CA ARG A 593 24.75 1.77 -29.64
C ARG A 593 25.94 2.44 -30.33
N LYS A 594 27.17 2.00 -30.01
CA LYS A 594 28.40 2.50 -30.63
C LYS A 594 28.53 2.09 -32.11
N LYS A 595 28.06 0.90 -32.44
CA LYS A 595 28.08 0.37 -33.81
C LYS A 595 27.06 1.05 -34.71
N HIS A 596 25.91 1.46 -34.17
CA HIS A 596 24.80 2.07 -34.89
C HIS A 596 24.49 3.47 -34.37
N PRO A 597 25.38 4.47 -34.63
CA PRO A 597 25.19 5.81 -34.15
C PRO A 597 23.96 6.46 -34.80
N GLY A 598 23.15 7.13 -33.98
CA GLY A 598 21.90 7.79 -34.41
C GLY A 598 20.62 7.00 -34.10
N TYR A 599 20.71 5.69 -33.84
CA TYR A 599 19.59 4.93 -33.30
C TYR A 599 19.49 5.12 -31.79
N GLU A 600 18.29 5.45 -31.29
CA GLU A 600 18.04 5.50 -29.86
C GLU A 600 17.60 4.10 -29.38
N ILE A 601 18.46 3.43 -28.60
CA ILE A 601 18.25 2.08 -28.11
C ILE A 601 18.10 2.14 -26.59
N ALA A 602 16.92 1.82 -26.06
CA ALA A 602 16.61 1.93 -24.65
C ALA A 602 15.93 0.67 -24.10
N VAL A 603 16.43 0.17 -22.96
CA VAL A 603 15.79 -0.92 -22.22
C VAL A 603 14.66 -0.36 -21.37
N THR A 604 13.45 -0.89 -21.50
CA THR A 604 12.23 -0.47 -20.85
C THR A 604 11.29 -1.66 -20.56
N GLY A 605 10.08 -1.39 -20.11
CA GLY A 605 9.09 -2.37 -19.66
C GLY A 605 8.87 -2.26 -18.16
N LEU A 606 7.71 -2.71 -17.69
CA LEU A 606 7.32 -2.56 -16.28
C LEU A 606 8.33 -3.22 -15.34
N ALA A 607 8.84 -4.42 -15.67
CA ALA A 607 9.85 -5.11 -14.87
C ALA A 607 11.19 -4.35 -14.82
N ALA A 608 11.63 -3.76 -15.94
CA ALA A 608 12.87 -2.98 -16.00
C ALA A 608 12.79 -1.68 -15.19
N ILE A 609 11.65 -0.97 -15.27
CA ILE A 609 11.41 0.24 -14.47
C ILE A 609 11.34 -0.11 -12.98
N ALA A 610 10.61 -1.17 -12.65
CA ALA A 610 10.51 -1.65 -11.28
C ALA A 610 11.89 -1.97 -10.72
N ALA A 611 12.73 -2.68 -11.48
CA ALA A 611 14.08 -3.03 -11.06
C ALA A 611 14.96 -1.79 -10.82
N ARG A 612 14.91 -0.80 -11.70
CA ARG A 612 15.76 0.41 -11.62
C ARG A 612 15.29 1.41 -10.57
N ASN A 613 13.99 1.64 -10.47
CA ASN A 613 13.46 2.76 -9.70
C ASN A 613 13.01 2.37 -8.29
N SER A 614 12.60 1.12 -8.04
CA SER A 614 12.01 0.72 -6.76
C SER A 614 12.98 0.94 -5.59
N ALA A 615 14.22 0.50 -5.70
CA ALA A 615 15.21 0.62 -4.64
C ALA A 615 15.46 2.10 -4.27
N SER A 616 15.72 2.94 -5.27
CA SER A 616 15.95 4.38 -5.05
C SER A 616 14.73 5.08 -4.47
N MET A 617 13.52 4.75 -4.95
CA MET A 617 12.28 5.32 -4.43
C MET A 617 12.02 4.91 -2.98
N ILE A 618 12.23 3.64 -2.64
CA ILE A 618 12.07 3.12 -1.26
C ILE A 618 13.11 3.77 -0.34
N GLU A 619 14.35 3.88 -0.78
CA GLU A 619 15.42 4.51 -0.01
C GLU A 619 15.14 5.99 0.26
N LYS A 620 14.73 6.76 -0.74
CA LYS A 620 14.33 8.16 -0.58
C LYS A 620 13.15 8.32 0.37
N LEU A 621 12.16 7.43 0.27
CA LEU A 621 11.02 7.42 1.17
C LEU A 621 11.46 7.12 2.62
N ASN A 622 12.38 6.18 2.80
CA ASN A 622 12.96 5.86 4.12
C ASN A 622 13.82 7.01 4.69
N HIS A 623 14.57 7.72 3.86
CA HIS A 623 15.26 8.95 4.28
C HIS A 623 14.26 10.04 4.70
N GLY A 624 13.12 10.15 4.01
CA GLY A 624 12.02 11.04 4.39
C GLY A 624 11.53 10.80 5.82
N LEU A 625 11.47 9.55 6.25
CA LEU A 625 11.11 9.18 7.63
C LEU A 625 12.11 9.76 8.67
N THR A 626 13.40 9.81 8.37
CA THR A 626 14.40 10.41 9.26
C THR A 626 14.18 11.91 9.42
N ILE A 627 13.86 12.60 8.33
CA ILE A 627 13.52 14.04 8.36
C ILE A 627 12.23 14.27 9.16
N GLU A 628 11.25 13.42 8.96
CA GLU A 628 9.99 13.45 9.69
C GLU A 628 10.20 13.36 11.21
N PHE A 629 11.08 12.48 11.69
CA PHE A 629 11.43 12.38 13.11
C PHE A 629 11.90 13.71 13.69
N ALA A 630 12.78 14.40 12.99
CA ALA A 630 13.26 15.70 13.42
C ALA A 630 12.15 16.76 13.43
N LEU A 631 11.37 16.84 12.35
CA LEU A 631 10.30 17.82 12.21
C LEU A 631 9.22 17.65 13.28
N VAL A 632 8.79 16.41 13.55
CA VAL A 632 7.77 16.12 14.55
C VAL A 632 8.28 16.39 15.97
N ALA A 633 9.52 16.01 16.29
CA ALA A 633 10.13 16.31 17.59
C ALA A 633 10.22 17.83 17.84
N ILE A 634 10.64 18.59 16.82
CA ILE A 634 10.68 20.06 16.87
C ILE A 634 9.28 20.63 17.02
N PHE A 635 8.31 20.16 16.26
CA PHE A 635 6.91 20.60 16.32
C PHE A 635 6.32 20.44 17.73
N ILE A 636 6.48 19.25 18.32
CA ILE A 636 6.01 18.98 19.69
C ILE A 636 6.75 19.87 20.68
N GLY A 637 8.07 19.99 20.57
CA GLY A 637 8.87 20.85 21.45
C GLY A 637 8.48 22.33 21.39
N LEU A 638 8.19 22.85 20.21
CA LEU A 638 7.70 24.22 20.03
C LEU A 638 6.30 24.42 20.62
N ALA A 639 5.40 23.44 20.44
CA ALA A 639 4.06 23.48 21.02
C ALA A 639 4.09 23.53 22.56
N PHE A 640 4.96 22.75 23.16
CA PHE A 640 5.18 22.75 24.61
C PHE A 640 6.15 23.85 25.09
N ARG A 641 6.84 24.54 24.18
CA ARG A 641 7.88 25.53 24.46
C ARG A 641 9.00 24.99 25.37
N SER A 642 9.37 23.73 25.17
CA SER A 642 10.32 23.02 26.04
C SER A 642 11.26 22.13 25.22
N TRP A 643 12.57 22.38 25.33
CA TRP A 643 13.59 21.50 24.73
C TRP A 643 13.64 20.11 25.39
N VAL A 644 13.23 20.03 26.67
CA VAL A 644 13.10 18.78 27.41
C VAL A 644 12.09 17.87 26.72
N VAL A 645 10.96 18.44 26.31
CA VAL A 645 9.92 17.73 25.57
C VAL A 645 10.42 17.29 24.21
N THR A 646 11.12 18.16 23.47
CA THR A 646 11.73 17.81 22.16
C THR A 646 12.59 16.55 22.28
N LEU A 647 13.53 16.54 23.22
CA LEU A 647 14.44 15.41 23.40
C LEU A 647 13.76 14.18 23.96
N ALA A 648 12.75 14.35 24.84
CA ALA A 648 12.02 13.24 25.44
C ALA A 648 11.20 12.44 24.42
N CYS A 649 10.74 13.09 23.33
CA CYS A 649 9.96 12.44 22.27
C CYS A 649 10.80 11.63 21.28
N ILE A 650 12.10 11.90 21.13
CA ILE A 650 12.95 11.27 20.11
C ILE A 650 13.04 9.77 20.29
N LEU A 651 13.45 9.33 21.48
CA LEU A 651 13.73 7.92 21.74
C LEU A 651 12.47 7.03 21.68
N PRO A 652 11.33 7.43 22.32
CA PRO A 652 10.07 6.70 22.18
C PRO A 652 9.51 6.70 20.77
N GLY A 653 9.73 7.78 19.99
CA GLY A 653 9.28 7.87 18.61
C GLY A 653 10.04 6.94 17.66
N ILE A 654 11.38 6.84 17.81
CA ILE A 654 12.23 5.98 16.99
C ILE A 654 12.02 4.50 17.29
N PHE A 655 11.81 4.13 18.56
CA PHE A 655 11.75 2.74 18.99
C PHE A 655 10.75 1.86 18.23
N PRO A 656 9.49 2.27 18.00
CA PRO A 656 8.54 1.46 17.26
C PRO A 656 9.00 1.16 15.83
N VAL A 657 9.63 2.11 15.19
CA VAL A 657 10.12 2.01 13.82
C VAL A 657 11.29 1.02 13.73
N VAL A 658 12.33 1.21 14.55
CA VAL A 658 13.50 0.32 14.52
C VAL A 658 13.16 -1.09 15.01
N MET A 659 12.21 -1.23 15.93
CA MET A 659 11.74 -2.53 16.39
C MET A 659 10.93 -3.24 15.28
N SER A 660 10.06 -2.53 14.57
CA SER A 660 9.31 -3.05 13.44
C SER A 660 10.24 -3.48 12.30
N GLY A 661 11.25 -2.67 12.00
CA GLY A 661 12.28 -3.04 11.02
C GLY A 661 13.12 -4.25 11.46
N THR A 662 13.43 -4.36 12.75
CA THR A 662 14.12 -5.56 13.27
C THR A 662 13.28 -6.82 13.07
N VAL A 663 11.96 -6.74 13.23
CA VAL A 663 11.06 -7.87 12.95
C VAL A 663 11.06 -8.22 11.46
N LEU A 664 11.00 -7.23 10.56
CA LEU A 664 11.13 -7.47 9.12
C LEU A 664 12.45 -8.17 8.79
N TRP A 665 13.56 -7.69 9.34
CA TRP A 665 14.86 -8.31 9.18
C TRP A 665 14.89 -9.77 9.68
N ALA A 666 14.32 -10.04 10.86
CA ALA A 666 14.24 -11.38 11.43
C ALA A 666 13.36 -12.34 10.61
N MET A 667 12.37 -11.81 9.89
CA MET A 667 11.53 -12.58 8.96
C MET A 667 12.20 -12.80 7.60
N GLY A 668 13.39 -12.23 7.36
CA GLY A 668 14.08 -12.27 6.07
C GLY A 668 13.46 -11.35 5.02
N GLU A 669 12.60 -10.41 5.46
CA GLU A 669 11.99 -9.40 4.61
C GLU A 669 12.86 -8.15 4.51
N GLY A 670 12.73 -7.42 3.38
CA GLY A 670 13.36 -6.11 3.22
C GLY A 670 12.36 -4.96 3.36
N LEU A 671 12.84 -3.74 3.12
CA LEU A 671 11.98 -2.56 3.06
C LEU A 671 11.20 -2.54 1.74
N GLN A 672 9.89 -2.54 1.85
CA GLN A 672 8.95 -2.40 0.73
C GLN A 672 8.23 -1.03 0.81
N PHE A 673 7.63 -0.57 -0.28
CA PHE A 673 6.81 0.65 -0.26
C PHE A 673 5.76 0.61 0.85
N ALA A 674 5.03 -0.51 0.96
CA ALA A 674 4.00 -0.69 1.98
C ALA A 674 4.56 -0.63 3.40
N SER A 675 5.75 -1.22 3.65
CA SER A 675 6.36 -1.20 4.98
C SER A 675 6.84 0.20 5.36
N VAL A 676 7.50 0.95 4.45
CA VAL A 676 7.97 2.30 4.75
C VAL A 676 6.80 3.26 4.97
N VAL A 677 5.75 3.18 4.14
CA VAL A 677 4.52 3.97 4.34
C VAL A 677 3.85 3.61 5.67
N ALA A 678 3.81 2.31 6.03
CA ALA A 678 3.29 1.87 7.33
C ALA A 678 4.09 2.46 8.50
N LEU A 679 5.43 2.45 8.42
CA LEU A 679 6.31 3.00 9.45
C LEU A 679 6.16 4.53 9.57
N THR A 680 6.11 5.25 8.45
CA THR A 680 5.89 6.71 8.40
C THR A 680 4.56 7.08 9.07
N VAL A 681 3.46 6.49 8.65
CA VAL A 681 2.14 6.77 9.22
C VAL A 681 2.05 6.34 10.69
N SER A 682 2.59 5.17 11.00
CA SER A 682 2.57 4.65 12.38
C SER A 682 3.41 5.47 13.33
N PHE A 683 4.49 6.10 12.87
CA PHE A 683 5.28 7.02 13.67
C PHE A 683 4.45 8.25 14.09
N GLY A 684 3.80 8.91 13.12
CA GLY A 684 2.95 10.07 13.43
C GLY A 684 1.81 9.76 14.38
N LEU A 685 1.19 8.58 14.22
CA LEU A 685 0.10 8.11 15.09
C LEU A 685 0.59 7.62 16.45
N GLY A 686 1.74 6.96 16.51
CA GLY A 686 2.31 6.38 17.70
C GLY A 686 2.64 7.42 18.77
N LEU A 687 2.96 8.63 18.35
CA LEU A 687 3.21 9.76 19.26
C LEU A 687 1.97 10.30 19.96
N SER A 688 0.77 9.83 19.60
CA SER A 688 -0.47 10.22 20.28
C SER A 688 -0.40 9.96 21.78
N ALA A 689 0.01 8.77 22.19
CA ALA A 689 0.14 8.41 23.61
C ALA A 689 1.21 9.27 24.33
N THR A 690 2.34 9.52 23.66
CA THR A 690 3.40 10.43 24.13
C THR A 690 2.86 11.85 24.41
N ILE A 691 2.13 12.41 23.43
CA ILE A 691 1.58 13.77 23.52
C ILE A 691 0.54 13.88 24.66
N HIS A 692 -0.36 12.92 24.77
CA HIS A 692 -1.35 12.90 25.84
C HIS A 692 -0.71 12.76 27.22
N PHE A 693 0.32 11.93 27.36
CA PHE A 693 1.09 11.82 28.60
C PHE A 693 1.80 13.14 28.94
N LEU A 694 2.50 13.75 28.00
CA LEU A 694 3.22 15.01 28.20
C LEU A 694 2.27 16.17 28.52
N ASN A 695 1.12 16.22 27.87
CA ASN A 695 0.08 17.20 28.18
C ASN A 695 -0.43 17.02 29.63
N ARG A 696 -0.64 15.78 30.05
CA ARG A 696 -1.03 15.54 31.45
C ARG A 696 0.10 15.85 32.41
N LEU A 697 1.32 15.46 32.10
CA LEU A 697 2.50 15.77 32.93
C LEU A 697 2.66 17.28 33.19
N ARG A 698 2.44 18.09 32.17
CA ARG A 698 2.43 19.54 32.25
C ARG A 698 1.37 20.07 33.23
N LEU A 699 0.19 19.44 33.26
CA LEU A 699 -0.90 19.82 34.17
C LEU A 699 -0.63 19.41 35.62
N GLU A 700 0.13 18.29 35.84
CA GLU A 700 0.49 17.81 37.16
C GLU A 700 1.78 18.46 37.71
N ASN A 701 2.64 19.01 36.85
CA ASN A 701 3.90 19.65 37.21
C ASN A 701 3.66 21.09 37.73
N LYS A 702 3.05 21.17 38.94
CA LYS A 702 2.76 22.44 39.64
C LYS A 702 3.90 22.84 40.60
N PRO A 703 4.08 24.13 40.88
CA PRO A 703 5.00 24.58 41.93
C PRO A 703 4.73 23.88 43.24
N GLY A 704 5.76 23.28 43.83
CA GLY A 704 5.65 22.53 45.10
C GLY A 704 5.33 21.04 44.96
N VAL A 705 5.05 20.53 43.75
CA VAL A 705 4.91 19.10 43.46
C VAL A 705 6.24 18.58 42.94
N GLY A 706 6.80 17.57 43.60
CA GLY A 706 8.04 16.93 43.13
C GLY A 706 7.86 16.27 41.76
N SER A 707 8.81 16.43 40.83
CA SER A 707 8.76 15.92 39.47
C SER A 707 8.45 14.42 39.40
N ALA A 708 8.97 13.63 40.34
CA ALA A 708 8.70 12.19 40.43
C ALA A 708 7.20 11.91 40.68
N LEU A 709 6.58 12.65 41.58
CA LEU A 709 5.14 12.51 41.91
C LEU A 709 4.28 13.00 40.73
N ALA A 710 4.70 14.04 40.01
CA ALA A 710 4.02 14.52 38.81
C ALA A 710 4.02 13.46 37.69
N VAL A 711 5.16 12.81 37.41
CA VAL A 711 5.29 11.70 36.42
C VAL A 711 4.42 10.51 36.87
N GLU A 712 4.41 10.14 38.14
CA GLU A 712 3.61 9.04 38.68
C GLU A 712 2.11 9.33 38.48
N ARG A 713 1.64 10.50 38.95
CA ARG A 713 0.24 10.90 38.79
C ARG A 713 -0.20 10.96 37.33
N ALA A 714 0.59 11.57 36.47
CA ALA A 714 0.30 11.62 35.05
C ALA A 714 0.17 10.20 34.46
N THR A 715 1.06 9.28 34.81
CA THR A 715 1.05 7.89 34.34
C THR A 715 -0.21 7.14 34.81
N VAL A 716 -0.61 7.27 36.06
CA VAL A 716 -1.77 6.56 36.60
C VAL A 716 -3.10 7.12 36.06
N LEU A 717 -3.16 8.43 35.83
CA LEU A 717 -4.40 9.07 35.36
C LEU A 717 -4.68 8.83 33.85
N VAL A 718 -3.65 8.86 33.01
CA VAL A 718 -3.81 8.75 31.56
C VAL A 718 -3.51 7.34 31.05
N GLY A 719 -2.63 6.59 31.71
CA GLY A 719 -2.15 5.28 31.30
C GLY A 719 -3.24 4.28 30.93
N PRO A 720 -4.30 4.08 31.73
CA PRO A 720 -5.38 3.17 31.37
C PRO A 720 -6.07 3.54 30.05
N ALA A 721 -6.31 4.83 29.81
CA ALA A 721 -6.90 5.31 28.55
C ALA A 721 -5.96 5.04 27.38
N LEU A 722 -4.64 5.29 27.52
CA LEU A 722 -3.65 5.03 26.49
C LEU A 722 -3.54 3.56 26.11
N ILE A 723 -3.53 2.66 27.12
CA ILE A 723 -3.52 1.21 26.86
C ILE A 723 -4.75 0.80 26.06
N LEU A 724 -5.92 1.27 26.45
CA LEU A 724 -7.17 0.92 25.79
C LEU A 724 -7.28 1.47 24.40
N THR A 725 -6.90 2.72 24.19
CA THR A 725 -6.89 3.32 22.84
C THR A 725 -5.90 2.58 21.94
N THR A 726 -4.72 2.21 22.40
CA THR A 726 -3.76 1.43 21.61
C THR A 726 -4.32 0.05 21.23
N VAL A 727 -5.05 -0.63 22.12
CA VAL A 727 -5.72 -1.90 21.78
C VAL A 727 -6.74 -1.68 20.66
N VAL A 728 -7.56 -0.61 20.74
CA VAL A 728 -8.52 -0.28 19.69
C VAL A 728 -7.82 -0.01 18.35
N LEU A 729 -6.73 0.80 18.40
CA LEU A 729 -5.94 1.13 17.23
C LEU A 729 -5.34 -0.12 16.57
N ALA A 730 -4.69 -0.97 17.38
CA ALA A 730 -4.09 -2.20 16.88
C ALA A 730 -5.14 -3.16 16.31
N CYS A 731 -6.28 -3.35 16.98
CA CYS A 731 -7.39 -4.17 16.47
C CYS A 731 -7.95 -3.63 15.15
N GLY A 732 -8.11 -2.30 15.04
CA GLY A 732 -8.59 -1.67 13.80
C GLY A 732 -7.65 -1.89 12.61
N LEU A 733 -6.34 -1.85 12.84
CA LEU A 733 -5.33 -2.08 11.81
C LEU A 733 -5.15 -3.57 11.48
N VAL A 734 -5.22 -4.46 12.47
CA VAL A 734 -5.10 -5.92 12.27
C VAL A 734 -6.18 -6.46 11.33
N VAL A 735 -7.35 -5.83 11.24
CA VAL A 735 -8.41 -6.25 10.31
C VAL A 735 -7.91 -6.31 8.86
N THR A 736 -6.97 -5.44 8.46
CA THR A 736 -6.42 -5.44 7.10
C THR A 736 -5.51 -6.65 6.79
N VAL A 737 -5.10 -7.42 7.81
CA VAL A 737 -4.35 -8.68 7.64
C VAL A 737 -5.17 -9.75 6.88
N PHE A 738 -6.49 -9.62 6.88
CA PHE A 738 -7.38 -10.51 6.12
C PHE A 738 -7.48 -10.17 4.63
N SER A 739 -6.79 -9.12 4.16
CA SER A 739 -6.73 -8.77 2.73
C SER A 739 -6.13 -9.89 1.89
N ASP A 740 -6.57 -9.96 0.64
CA ASP A 740 -5.92 -10.81 -0.35
C ASP A 740 -4.66 -10.12 -0.93
N LEU A 741 -4.53 -8.79 -0.76
CA LEU A 741 -3.37 -8.02 -1.22
C LEU A 741 -2.22 -8.14 -0.21
N PRO A 742 -1.04 -8.69 -0.59
CA PRO A 742 0.11 -8.83 0.31
C PRO A 742 0.59 -7.50 0.90
N SER A 743 0.63 -6.44 0.08
CA SER A 743 1.03 -5.10 0.50
C SER A 743 0.10 -4.52 1.59
N LEU A 744 -1.22 -4.75 1.50
CA LEU A 744 -2.18 -4.34 2.52
C LEU A 744 -2.05 -5.16 3.81
N ARG A 745 -1.81 -6.47 3.71
CA ARG A 745 -1.52 -7.30 4.88
C ARG A 745 -0.28 -6.82 5.61
N LEU A 746 0.80 -6.58 4.87
CA LEU A 746 2.05 -6.06 5.41
C LEU A 746 1.83 -4.72 6.11
N PHE A 747 1.15 -3.78 5.46
CA PHE A 747 0.81 -2.49 6.06
C PHE A 747 0.06 -2.66 7.38
N GLY A 748 -0.97 -3.51 7.40
CA GLY A 748 -1.86 -3.66 8.55
C GLY A 748 -1.18 -4.26 9.78
N TRP A 749 -0.50 -5.40 9.63
CA TRP A 749 0.14 -6.03 10.78
C TRP A 749 1.34 -5.22 11.28
N LEU A 750 2.12 -4.62 10.36
CA LEU A 750 3.29 -3.82 10.72
C LEU A 750 2.88 -2.55 11.47
N SER A 751 1.83 -1.87 10.97
CA SER A 751 1.28 -0.69 11.66
C SER A 751 0.69 -1.05 13.02
N ALA A 752 -0.06 -2.15 13.13
CA ALA A 752 -0.61 -2.61 14.40
C ALA A 752 0.50 -2.96 15.41
N PHE A 753 1.53 -3.67 14.96
CA PHE A 753 2.70 -3.99 15.76
C PHE A 753 3.44 -2.72 16.20
N SER A 754 3.66 -1.78 15.29
CA SER A 754 4.30 -0.50 15.59
C SER A 754 3.51 0.30 16.64
N MET A 755 2.16 0.30 16.59
CA MET A 755 1.32 0.94 17.61
C MET A 755 1.51 0.31 18.99
N VAL A 756 1.55 -1.02 19.06
CA VAL A 756 1.81 -1.73 20.34
C VAL A 756 3.21 -1.38 20.85
N MET A 757 4.21 -1.34 19.98
CA MET A 757 5.57 -0.95 20.38
C MET A 757 5.65 0.51 20.80
N ALA A 758 4.87 1.42 20.20
CA ALA A 758 4.76 2.81 20.65
C ALA A 758 4.24 2.89 22.09
N LEU A 759 3.21 2.11 22.43
CA LEU A 759 2.73 2.02 23.82
C LEU A 759 3.81 1.48 24.77
N VAL A 760 4.56 0.45 24.36
CA VAL A 760 5.69 -0.08 25.14
C VAL A 760 6.75 1.01 25.34
N ALA A 761 7.10 1.75 24.28
CA ALA A 761 8.02 2.87 24.37
C ALA A 761 7.53 3.94 25.34
N ASP A 762 6.26 4.30 25.27
CA ASP A 762 5.66 5.27 26.16
C ASP A 762 5.72 4.82 27.62
N LEU A 763 5.41 3.57 27.90
CA LEU A 763 5.39 3.05 29.27
C LEU A 763 6.79 2.86 29.87
N PHE A 764 7.75 2.39 29.07
CA PHE A 764 9.04 1.95 29.60
C PHE A 764 10.23 2.86 29.20
N ILE A 765 10.13 3.62 28.10
CA ILE A 765 11.21 4.51 27.63
C ILE A 765 10.92 5.97 27.95
N LEU A 766 9.71 6.46 27.64
CA LEU A 766 9.36 7.88 27.82
C LEU A 766 9.43 8.31 29.28
N ARG A 767 8.90 7.51 30.24
CA ARG A 767 8.84 7.88 31.65
C ARG A 767 10.23 8.14 32.27
N PRO A 768 11.18 7.20 32.19
CA PRO A 768 12.52 7.43 32.71
C PRO A 768 13.27 8.55 31.95
N THR A 769 13.11 8.61 30.63
CA THR A 769 13.78 9.63 29.79
C THR A 769 13.28 11.04 30.14
N ALA A 770 11.96 11.23 30.22
CA ALA A 770 11.39 12.51 30.63
C ALA A 770 11.85 12.91 32.04
N MET A 771 11.80 11.98 32.99
CA MET A 771 12.26 12.24 34.36
C MET A 771 13.76 12.59 34.42
N TRP A 772 14.61 11.88 33.69
CA TRP A 772 16.04 12.16 33.62
C TRP A 772 16.32 13.55 33.03
N LEU A 773 15.63 13.92 31.92
CA LEU A 773 15.75 15.23 31.30
C LEU A 773 15.23 16.38 32.17
N ILE A 774 14.13 16.17 32.91
CA ILE A 774 13.61 17.14 33.88
C ILE A 774 14.65 17.38 34.99
N ASN A 775 15.23 16.31 35.52
CA ASN A 775 16.29 16.43 36.53
C ASN A 775 17.53 17.13 35.96
N LEU A 776 17.90 16.89 34.72
CA LEU A 776 19.01 17.59 34.05
C LEU A 776 18.69 19.07 33.88
N HIS A 777 17.47 19.41 33.45
CA HIS A 777 17.01 20.80 33.30
C HIS A 777 17.08 21.55 34.66
N ALA A 778 16.57 20.94 35.73
CA ALA A 778 16.63 21.53 37.08
C ALA A 778 18.07 21.78 37.58
N LYS A 779 19.02 20.92 37.18
CA LYS A 779 20.46 21.14 37.49
C LYS A 779 21.06 22.28 36.69
N LEU A 780 20.62 22.50 35.43
CA LEU A 780 21.16 23.52 34.53
C LEU A 780 20.55 24.92 34.76
N GLN A 781 19.24 25.00 35.02
CA GLN A 781 18.50 26.26 35.05
C GLN A 781 17.94 26.63 36.45
N GLY A 782 18.11 25.73 37.44
CA GLY A 782 17.53 25.88 38.76
C GLY A 782 16.15 25.21 38.92
N PRO A 783 15.77 24.84 40.15
CA PRO A 783 14.55 24.07 40.44
C PRO A 783 13.25 24.86 40.22
N ASP A 784 13.31 26.18 40.18
CA ASP A 784 12.13 27.05 40.13
C ASP A 784 11.62 27.32 38.68
N LYS A 785 12.42 26.96 37.63
CA LYS A 785 11.99 27.11 36.25
C LYS A 785 11.27 25.85 35.76
N PRO A 786 10.03 25.99 35.25
CA PRO A 786 9.30 24.84 34.77
C PRO A 786 10.03 24.23 33.56
N ALA A 787 10.25 22.91 33.60
CA ALA A 787 10.89 22.15 32.55
C ALA A 787 9.90 21.80 31.37
N ILE A 788 8.61 21.76 31.71
CA ILE A 788 7.51 21.40 30.77
C ILE A 788 6.35 22.37 30.96
#